data_6888233ca773317e545d5abdf93600f2
#
_entry.id   6888233ca773317e545d5abdf93600f2
#
_cell.length_a   1.000
_cell.length_b   1.000
_cell.length_c   1.000
_cell.angle_alpha   90.00
_cell.angle_beta   90.00
_cell.angle_gamma   90.00
#
_symmetry.space_group_name_H-M   'P 1'
#
loop_
_entity.id
_entity.type
_entity.pdbx_description
1 polymer ?
#
loop_
_entity_poly.entity_id
_entity_poly.type
_entity_poly.pdbx_seq_one_letter_code
_entity_poly.pdbx_strand_id
1 'polypeptide(L)'
;MDLSRHLILLNGQPKTMQIDIIKKKMSNGYLVRFKNNPKSYNYSCNNVVWLSNPRWIDPLFAKVFVSGKEEKEVREIWEFMSGSLIYWRIVFKNGYVIEGCQEKISIVTSCLTEEKAIDVFTYLKNVAAINPLGKEEEKNGILSQIYESINFVDSGSAASCYLNPETHPLLQLNHGDLIYPFGCNVSQKKAVKNAFESQMSVVQGPPGTGKTQTILNIIANIVCQGKTVLVVSNNNSATANIQEKLEKYGLSFIVAPLGSKANKEAFIEHQSVVPDECATWSIGMTDKMHMRKQLHAVLDQLDRVYVLQNEKAKLLQEQQAVILEWKHFCMITGVVEQQSFRRFPSSRIIKLWLDYQEMVKEESSMPKSWFVKFKERLKKWRLKWICKHRLDIIGIFEDMSKTALHIKEFQILYYLNRKEEIACRIIEIERELEQYDSKVMTEKMVELSMGLFKASLCERYHKQVRPVFTDTIDLKRNGEKFAKQYPVVLSTTFSARSCMIADKLFDYVIMDEASQVSIDTGALALTCAYNAVVVGDVLQLPNVITDEDKTKLEAIMSQYHIAEGYDCGKNSFLQSVLDVMKGVPETLLREHYRCHPRIINFCNQKFYGGNLLIMTEDKEEDNVLCAIRTVKGNHAINQYNQREIDVVRDEVLPILKKYDSIGIITPYNNQVNAFKKQLEGVEVATIHKYQGREKDAIIMSVVDNQITPFADDANMLNVAVSRAKKKFCLVVTGNEQEQHGNVMDLIDYIAYNNCMVTESKLASIFDYLYEQYTEQRMAFLANYPQVSEYVSETLTYSLLQETLASDRRFCNLKVLCHIPLRQVVKETSFMTIEERKYASNYSTHLDFLIINAVSKQSVLAIETDGYSYHNEESEQYQRDLMKNHILSTYGLPLLRLSTKGSNEKEKVLDKLNEIVVKAKS
;
A
#
# COMPACT_ATOMS: atom_id res chain seq x y z
N MET A 1 -12.17 64.30 13.62
CA MET A 1 -12.49 62.91 14.04
C MET A 1 -11.88 61.95 13.04
N ASP A 2 -11.00 61.12 13.50
CA ASP A 2 -10.39 60.09 12.63
C ASP A 2 -11.38 58.92 12.49
N LEU A 3 -12.09 58.92 11.35
CA LEU A 3 -13.11 57.91 11.08
C LEU A 3 -12.55 56.48 10.98
N SER A 4 -11.26 56.35 10.74
CA SER A 4 -10.60 55.03 10.64
C SER A 4 -10.51 54.33 12.01
N ARG A 5 -10.45 55.08 13.09
CA ARG A 5 -10.27 54.58 14.47
C ARG A 5 -11.57 54.45 15.28
N HIS A 6 -12.71 54.78 14.73
CA HIS A 6 -13.98 54.78 15.45
C HIS A 6 -15.12 54.22 14.63
N LEU A 7 -15.98 53.42 15.25
CA LEU A 7 -17.26 52.98 14.70
C LEU A 7 -18.37 53.43 15.62
N ILE A 8 -19.37 54.17 15.06
CA ILE A 8 -20.49 54.69 15.82
C ILE A 8 -21.76 53.96 15.40
N LEU A 9 -22.40 53.35 16.37
CA LEU A 9 -23.69 52.71 16.22
C LEU A 9 -24.77 53.67 16.77
N LEU A 10 -25.78 53.96 15.97
CA LEU A 10 -26.97 54.67 16.39
C LEU A 10 -28.16 53.72 16.32
N ASN A 11 -28.83 53.51 17.46
CA ASN A 11 -29.91 52.51 17.60
C ASN A 11 -29.48 51.11 17.10
N GLY A 12 -28.27 50.70 17.42
CA GLY A 12 -27.71 49.41 17.03
C GLY A 12 -27.20 49.30 15.57
N GLN A 13 -27.34 50.33 14.76
CA GLN A 13 -26.95 50.35 13.35
C GLN A 13 -25.68 51.18 13.13
N PRO A 14 -24.67 50.69 12.37
CA PRO A 14 -23.47 51.45 12.04
C PRO A 14 -23.85 52.66 11.15
N LYS A 15 -23.44 53.83 11.58
CA LYS A 15 -23.75 55.10 10.92
C LYS A 15 -22.58 56.06 10.81
N THR A 16 -21.37 55.62 11.12
CA THR A 16 -20.18 56.49 11.16
C THR A 16 -19.97 57.27 9.89
N MET A 17 -20.09 56.61 8.74
CA MET A 17 -19.86 57.23 7.42
C MET A 17 -20.87 58.33 7.08
N GLN A 18 -22.05 58.31 7.72
CA GLN A 18 -23.14 59.32 7.53
C GLN A 18 -23.00 60.51 8.48
N ILE A 19 -22.19 60.38 9.53
CA ILE A 19 -22.01 61.38 10.58
C ILE A 19 -21.00 62.42 10.12
N ASP A 20 -21.35 63.68 10.25
CA ASP A 20 -20.47 64.85 10.08
C ASP A 20 -19.86 65.24 11.43
N ILE A 21 -20.70 65.47 12.45
CA ILE A 21 -20.23 65.85 13.78
C ILE A 21 -20.98 65.02 14.82
N ILE A 22 -20.26 64.56 15.81
CA ILE A 22 -20.80 63.92 17.04
C ILE A 22 -20.15 64.65 18.25
N LYS A 23 -20.92 65.08 19.20
CA LYS A 23 -20.43 65.68 20.45
C LYS A 23 -21.17 65.10 21.63
N LYS A 24 -20.43 64.71 22.69
CA LYS A 24 -21.01 64.27 23.97
C LYS A 24 -21.50 65.47 24.72
N LYS A 25 -22.73 65.42 25.22
CA LYS A 25 -23.34 66.51 26.08
C LYS A 25 -23.04 66.24 27.54
N MET A 26 -23.00 67.33 28.33
CA MET A 26 -22.89 67.22 29.80
C MET A 26 -24.17 66.58 30.43
N SER A 27 -25.28 66.54 29.74
CA SER A 27 -26.59 66.01 30.15
C SER A 27 -26.84 64.58 29.63
N ASN A 28 -25.84 63.75 29.71
CA ASN A 28 -25.91 62.27 29.43
C ASN A 28 -26.52 61.89 28.04
N GLY A 29 -26.02 62.49 26.98
CA GLY A 29 -26.48 62.25 25.61
C GLY A 29 -25.43 62.65 24.57
N TYR A 30 -25.77 62.42 23.33
CA TYR A 30 -24.94 62.82 22.16
C TYR A 30 -25.74 63.72 21.21
N LEU A 31 -25.10 64.78 20.72
CA LEU A 31 -25.58 65.59 19.61
C LEU A 31 -24.91 65.08 18.32
N VAL A 32 -25.71 64.62 17.37
CA VAL A 32 -25.26 64.07 16.11
C VAL A 32 -25.78 64.94 14.95
N ARG A 33 -24.88 65.36 14.08
CA ARG A 33 -25.18 65.93 12.78
C ARG A 33 -24.73 65.03 11.65
N PHE A 34 -25.64 64.78 10.73
CA PHE A 34 -25.33 63.92 9.57
C PHE A 34 -24.79 64.74 8.40
N LYS A 35 -23.97 64.17 7.56
CA LYS A 35 -23.54 64.75 6.29
C LYS A 35 -24.79 65.09 5.45
N ASN A 36 -24.75 66.20 4.77
CA ASN A 36 -25.85 66.64 3.93
C ASN A 36 -27.15 66.99 4.69
N ASN A 37 -27.12 67.11 6.02
CA ASN A 37 -28.24 67.55 6.80
C ASN A 37 -27.85 68.67 7.83
N PRO A 38 -28.31 69.89 7.74
CA PRO A 38 -27.95 71.01 8.66
C PRO A 38 -28.51 70.81 10.07
N LYS A 39 -29.54 69.96 10.26
CA LYS A 39 -30.16 69.73 11.57
C LYS A 39 -29.28 68.73 12.43
N SER A 40 -29.21 69.08 13.72
CA SER A 40 -28.55 68.19 14.72
C SER A 40 -29.61 67.46 15.53
N TYR A 41 -29.37 66.16 15.77
CA TYR A 41 -30.32 65.31 16.48
C TYR A 41 -29.73 64.90 17.82
N ASN A 42 -30.59 64.83 18.85
CA ASN A 42 -30.18 64.34 20.16
C ASN A 42 -30.44 62.85 20.31
N TYR A 43 -29.41 62.10 20.73
CA TYR A 43 -29.48 60.66 21.07
C TYR A 43 -29.17 60.49 22.54
N SER A 44 -29.88 59.59 23.22
CA SER A 44 -29.55 59.19 24.58
C SER A 44 -28.28 58.31 24.56
N CYS A 45 -27.57 58.24 25.68
CA CYS A 45 -26.40 57.42 25.78
C CYS A 45 -26.66 55.93 25.48
N ASN A 46 -27.88 55.46 25.77
CA ASN A 46 -28.26 54.06 25.51
C ASN A 46 -28.41 53.74 24.00
N ASN A 47 -28.64 54.77 23.19
CA ASN A 47 -28.87 54.67 21.75
C ASN A 47 -27.61 54.94 20.93
N VAL A 48 -26.47 55.24 21.58
CA VAL A 48 -25.17 55.50 20.93
C VAL A 48 -24.11 54.61 21.52
N VAL A 49 -23.58 53.70 20.69
CA VAL A 49 -22.40 52.93 21.05
C VAL A 49 -21.24 53.49 20.23
N TRP A 50 -20.19 53.91 20.93
CA TRP A 50 -18.98 54.45 20.30
C TRP A 50 -17.83 53.48 20.53
N LEU A 51 -17.47 52.74 19.46
CA LEU A 51 -16.39 51.75 19.46
C LEU A 51 -15.07 52.43 19.00
N SER A 52 -13.97 52.13 19.69
CA SER A 52 -12.65 52.65 19.41
C SER A 52 -11.63 51.53 19.44
N ASN A 53 -10.43 51.79 18.97
CA ASN A 53 -9.31 50.82 18.91
C ASN A 53 -9.65 49.59 18.06
N PRO A 54 -9.91 49.78 16.75
CA PRO A 54 -10.13 48.65 15.87
C PRO A 54 -8.84 47.83 15.66
N ARG A 55 -9.03 46.56 15.45
CA ARG A 55 -7.98 45.66 14.94
C ARG A 55 -7.94 45.75 13.42
N TRP A 56 -6.76 46.01 12.86
CA TRP A 56 -6.55 45.97 11.42
C TRP A 56 -6.27 44.54 10.99
N ILE A 57 -6.85 44.09 9.88
CA ILE A 57 -6.61 42.79 9.25
C ILE A 57 -6.10 43.07 7.85
N ASP A 58 -4.98 42.38 7.48
CA ASP A 58 -4.39 42.52 6.16
C ASP A 58 -5.31 41.90 5.09
N PRO A 59 -5.80 42.71 4.12
CA PRO A 59 -6.66 42.19 3.05
C PRO A 59 -5.98 41.12 2.16
N LEU A 60 -4.66 41.05 2.14
CA LEU A 60 -3.93 40.00 1.39
C LEU A 60 -4.14 38.60 1.99
N PHE A 61 -4.40 38.54 3.29
CA PHE A 61 -4.63 37.29 4.03
C PHE A 61 -6.07 37.12 4.52
N ALA A 62 -7.01 37.84 3.89
CA ALA A 62 -8.43 37.77 4.28
C ALA A 62 -9.36 37.78 3.08
N LYS A 63 -10.41 36.99 3.12
CA LYS A 63 -11.53 37.02 2.20
C LYS A 63 -12.72 37.62 2.90
N VAL A 64 -13.37 38.57 2.24
CA VAL A 64 -14.53 39.33 2.78
C VAL A 64 -15.80 38.88 2.08
N PHE A 65 -16.82 38.50 2.85
CA PHE A 65 -18.13 38.15 2.33
C PHE A 65 -19.16 39.11 2.87
N VAL A 66 -19.95 39.70 1.98
CA VAL A 66 -21.08 40.57 2.33
C VAL A 66 -22.38 39.90 1.90
N SER A 67 -23.25 39.59 2.86
CA SER A 67 -24.49 38.83 2.61
C SER A 67 -24.26 37.54 1.82
N GLY A 68 -23.15 36.83 2.13
CA GLY A 68 -22.78 35.57 1.51
C GLY A 68 -22.09 35.66 0.13
N LYS A 69 -21.88 36.88 -0.40
CA LYS A 69 -21.18 37.10 -1.64
C LYS A 69 -19.75 37.58 -1.37
N GLU A 70 -18.76 36.94 -1.98
CA GLU A 70 -17.34 37.34 -1.89
C GLU A 70 -17.15 38.70 -2.56
N GLU A 71 -16.56 39.64 -1.83
CA GLU A 71 -16.22 40.96 -2.30
C GLU A 71 -14.73 41.05 -2.64
N LYS A 72 -14.42 41.49 -3.84
CA LYS A 72 -13.06 41.67 -4.35
C LYS A 72 -12.62 43.15 -4.25
N GLU A 73 -11.33 43.41 -4.49
CA GLU A 73 -10.78 44.75 -4.49
C GLU A 73 -10.88 45.47 -3.12
N VAL A 74 -10.78 44.75 -2.02
CA VAL A 74 -10.70 45.29 -0.68
C VAL A 74 -9.34 45.93 -0.45
N ARG A 75 -9.31 47.14 0.14
CA ARG A 75 -8.11 47.90 0.49
C ARG A 75 -7.77 47.80 1.97
N GLU A 76 -8.81 47.89 2.85
CA GLU A 76 -8.63 47.86 4.30
C GLU A 76 -9.78 47.13 4.97
N ILE A 77 -9.46 46.38 6.03
CA ILE A 77 -10.38 45.65 6.88
C ILE A 77 -10.15 46.06 8.32
N TRP A 78 -11.17 46.57 8.97
CA TRP A 78 -11.15 47.00 10.37
C TRP A 78 -12.18 46.25 11.20
N GLU A 79 -11.74 45.63 12.28
CA GLU A 79 -12.59 44.91 13.23
C GLU A 79 -12.85 45.76 14.47
N PHE A 80 -14.11 45.88 14.88
CA PHE A 80 -14.53 46.53 16.10
C PHE A 80 -15.32 45.57 16.97
N MET A 81 -15.00 45.49 18.26
CA MET A 81 -15.69 44.61 19.22
C MET A 81 -16.63 45.40 20.12
N SER A 82 -17.84 44.88 20.32
CA SER A 82 -18.81 45.37 21.28
C SER A 82 -19.39 44.22 22.10
N GLY A 83 -18.73 43.89 23.22
CA GLY A 83 -19.05 42.69 23.97
C GLY A 83 -18.73 41.42 23.14
N SER A 84 -19.74 40.60 22.90
CA SER A 84 -19.63 39.40 22.04
C SER A 84 -19.92 39.65 20.55
N LEU A 85 -20.33 40.89 20.20
CA LEU A 85 -20.69 41.27 18.83
C LEU A 85 -19.48 41.86 18.11
N ILE A 86 -19.22 41.38 16.89
CA ILE A 86 -18.16 41.87 16.03
C ILE A 86 -18.80 42.74 14.93
N TYR A 87 -18.21 43.90 14.70
CA TYR A 87 -18.57 44.82 13.64
C TYR A 87 -17.35 45.02 12.73
N TRP A 88 -17.63 45.14 11.44
CA TRP A 88 -16.61 45.27 10.41
C TRP A 88 -16.78 46.61 9.66
N ARG A 89 -15.66 47.22 9.32
CA ARG A 89 -15.57 48.28 8.31
C ARG A 89 -14.65 47.81 7.19
N ILE A 90 -15.19 47.71 6.00
CA ILE A 90 -14.51 47.29 4.80
C ILE A 90 -14.34 48.49 3.88
N VAL A 91 -13.12 48.82 3.51
CA VAL A 91 -12.79 49.93 2.58
C VAL A 91 -12.31 49.30 1.27
N PHE A 92 -12.96 49.60 0.17
CA PHE A 92 -12.59 49.12 -1.17
C PHE A 92 -11.60 50.06 -1.84
N LYS A 93 -10.89 49.54 -2.87
CA LYS A 93 -9.92 50.36 -3.64
C LYS A 93 -10.52 51.58 -4.32
N ASN A 94 -11.77 51.51 -4.73
CA ASN A 94 -12.53 52.64 -5.29
C ASN A 94 -13.00 53.68 -4.22
N GLY A 95 -12.62 53.48 -2.94
CA GLY A 95 -12.99 54.35 -1.84
C GLY A 95 -14.38 54.09 -1.25
N TYR A 96 -15.14 53.13 -1.78
CA TYR A 96 -16.43 52.76 -1.19
C TYR A 96 -16.20 52.05 0.17
N VAL A 97 -17.11 52.26 1.12
CA VAL A 97 -17.01 51.72 2.48
C VAL A 97 -18.29 51.01 2.86
N ILE A 98 -18.18 49.80 3.33
CA ILE A 98 -19.29 49.04 3.93
C ILE A 98 -19.00 48.87 5.43
N GLU A 99 -20.03 49.12 6.25
CA GLU A 99 -20.03 48.84 7.68
C GLU A 99 -21.17 47.88 7.99
N GLY A 100 -20.91 46.86 8.83
CA GLY A 100 -21.90 45.84 9.22
C GLY A 100 -21.49 45.02 10.41
N CYS A 101 -22.44 44.29 10.98
CA CYS A 101 -22.19 43.30 12.01
C CYS A 101 -21.87 41.92 11.38
N GLN A 102 -21.46 40.98 12.22
CA GLN A 102 -21.12 39.59 11.84
C GLN A 102 -22.26 38.83 11.14
N GLU A 103 -23.51 39.24 11.26
CA GLU A 103 -24.64 38.66 10.54
C GLU A 103 -24.65 39.03 9.05
N LYS A 104 -24.11 40.22 8.70
CA LYS A 104 -24.07 40.75 7.34
C LYS A 104 -22.70 40.57 6.67
N ILE A 105 -21.63 40.69 7.45
CA ILE A 105 -20.25 40.61 6.95
C ILE A 105 -19.56 39.47 7.67
N SER A 106 -18.99 38.55 6.91
CA SER A 106 -18.08 37.52 7.44
C SER A 106 -16.70 37.65 6.79
N ILE A 107 -15.68 37.45 7.59
CA ILE A 107 -14.29 37.51 7.16
C ILE A 107 -13.66 36.18 7.47
N VAL A 108 -13.03 35.58 6.45
CA VAL A 108 -12.23 34.37 6.58
C VAL A 108 -10.76 34.78 6.46
N THR A 109 -9.96 34.49 7.48
CA THR A 109 -8.52 34.79 7.51
C THR A 109 -7.73 33.59 7.05
N SER A 110 -6.55 33.84 6.50
CA SER A 110 -5.59 32.82 6.15
C SER A 110 -4.81 32.35 7.39
N CYS A 111 -4.61 31.03 7.55
CA CYS A 111 -3.72 30.51 8.59
C CYS A 111 -2.24 30.85 8.34
N LEU A 112 -1.87 31.27 7.12
CA LEU A 112 -0.51 31.73 6.79
C LEU A 112 -0.10 33.03 7.46
N THR A 113 -0.97 33.68 8.24
CA THR A 113 -0.62 34.79 9.13
C THR A 113 0.04 34.35 10.43
N GLU A 114 0.04 33.06 10.71
CA GLU A 114 0.60 32.45 11.92
C GLU A 114 2.02 31.95 11.68
N GLU A 115 2.95 32.27 12.59
CA GLU A 115 4.37 31.94 12.47
C GLU A 115 4.62 30.46 12.19
N LYS A 116 4.00 29.55 12.96
CA LYS A 116 4.18 28.10 12.76
C LYS A 116 3.63 27.61 11.42
N ALA A 117 2.46 28.11 11.02
CA ALA A 117 1.85 27.70 9.75
C ALA A 117 2.64 28.19 8.54
N ILE A 118 3.13 29.43 8.57
CA ILE A 118 3.93 29.97 7.47
C ILE A 118 5.30 29.28 7.37
N ASP A 119 5.92 28.91 8.49
CA ASP A 119 7.19 28.20 8.51
C ASP A 119 7.06 26.81 7.86
N VAL A 120 6.07 26.03 8.27
CA VAL A 120 5.78 24.72 7.65
C VAL A 120 5.44 24.89 6.17
N PHE A 121 4.60 25.87 5.83
CA PHE A 121 4.22 26.11 4.43
C PHE A 121 5.43 26.52 3.57
N THR A 122 6.33 27.37 4.10
CA THR A 122 7.54 27.81 3.39
C THR A 122 8.53 26.65 3.24
N TYR A 123 8.66 25.80 4.24
CA TYR A 123 9.41 24.56 4.15
C TYR A 123 8.89 23.68 3.00
N LEU A 124 7.59 23.41 2.97
CA LEU A 124 6.95 22.58 1.94
C LEU A 124 7.10 23.21 0.54
N LYS A 125 7.05 24.55 0.44
CA LYS A 125 7.32 25.27 -0.80
C LYS A 125 8.75 25.03 -1.30
N ASN A 126 9.74 25.05 -0.41
CA ASN A 126 11.13 24.76 -0.76
C ASN A 126 11.35 23.28 -1.15
N VAL A 127 10.67 22.36 -0.47
CA VAL A 127 10.65 20.95 -0.86
C VAL A 127 10.04 20.78 -2.26
N ALA A 128 8.93 21.44 -2.54
CA ALA A 128 8.27 21.41 -3.85
C ALA A 128 9.18 21.90 -4.99
N ALA A 129 10.16 22.77 -4.70
CA ALA A 129 11.13 23.25 -5.68
C ALA A 129 12.15 22.18 -6.12
N ILE A 130 12.36 21.12 -5.34
CA ILE A 130 13.21 19.99 -5.72
C ILE A 130 12.49 19.07 -6.71
N ASN A 131 11.16 18.97 -6.64
CA ASN A 131 10.37 18.04 -7.44
C ASN A 131 10.66 18.19 -8.94
N PRO A 132 11.03 17.10 -9.65
CA PRO A 132 11.45 17.17 -11.06
C PRO A 132 10.32 17.35 -12.06
N LEU A 133 9.06 17.20 -11.66
CA LEU A 133 7.90 17.23 -12.56
C LEU A 133 7.79 18.59 -13.28
N GLY A 134 7.89 18.55 -14.61
CA GLY A 134 7.77 19.74 -15.47
C GLY A 134 9.04 20.58 -15.62
N LYS A 135 10.18 20.17 -15.04
CA LYS A 135 11.45 20.92 -15.14
C LYS A 135 12.09 20.91 -16.52
N GLU A 136 11.79 19.94 -17.36
CA GLU A 136 12.33 19.84 -18.73
C GLU A 136 11.78 20.93 -19.66
N GLU A 137 10.54 21.39 -19.40
CA GLU A 137 9.85 22.40 -20.21
C GLU A 137 9.92 23.82 -19.62
N GLU A 138 10.12 23.95 -18.30
CA GLU A 138 10.05 25.21 -17.57
C GLU A 138 11.19 25.32 -16.53
N LYS A 139 11.63 26.56 -16.26
CA LYS A 139 12.69 26.83 -15.27
C LYS A 139 12.32 26.34 -13.85
N ASN A 140 11.04 26.42 -13.48
CA ASN A 140 10.52 25.96 -12.20
C ASN A 140 9.55 24.80 -12.43
N GLY A 141 9.62 23.72 -11.62
CA GLY A 141 8.70 22.60 -11.69
C GLY A 141 7.24 23.02 -11.44
N ILE A 142 6.31 22.26 -11.97
CA ILE A 142 4.86 22.52 -11.85
C ILE A 142 4.43 22.70 -10.39
N LEU A 143 4.92 21.86 -9.47
CA LEU A 143 4.56 21.90 -8.07
C LEU A 143 5.05 23.20 -7.40
N SER A 144 6.27 23.64 -7.71
CA SER A 144 6.81 24.93 -7.24
C SER A 144 5.92 26.10 -7.65
N GLN A 145 5.51 26.16 -8.91
CA GLN A 145 4.62 27.22 -9.42
C GLN A 145 3.26 27.22 -8.69
N ILE A 146 2.72 26.04 -8.39
CA ILE A 146 1.46 25.93 -7.63
C ILE A 146 1.66 26.51 -6.24
N TYR A 147 2.71 26.15 -5.50
CA TYR A 147 3.00 26.72 -4.17
C TYR A 147 3.22 28.22 -4.21
N GLU A 148 3.93 28.74 -5.23
CA GLU A 148 4.14 30.18 -5.44
C GLU A 148 2.84 30.95 -5.66
N SER A 149 1.84 30.31 -6.25
CA SER A 149 0.53 30.92 -6.50
C SER A 149 -0.38 30.98 -5.26
N ILE A 150 -0.02 30.27 -4.18
CA ILE A 150 -0.85 30.19 -2.96
C ILE A 150 -0.44 31.28 -1.99
N ASN A 151 -1.25 32.34 -1.90
CA ASN A 151 -1.12 33.41 -0.92
C ASN A 151 -2.16 33.30 0.21
N PHE A 152 -3.11 32.39 0.09
CA PHE A 152 -4.21 32.25 1.02
C PHE A 152 -4.53 30.77 1.25
N VAL A 153 -4.54 30.35 2.53
CA VAL A 153 -5.03 29.07 3.00
C VAL A 153 -6.10 29.32 4.05
N ASP A 154 -7.31 28.89 3.75
CA ASP A 154 -8.47 29.09 4.62
C ASP A 154 -8.24 28.52 6.02
N SER A 155 -8.43 29.32 7.07
CA SER A 155 -8.24 28.89 8.46
C SER A 155 -9.23 27.79 8.91
N GLY A 156 -10.33 27.59 8.18
CA GLY A 156 -11.26 26.48 8.39
C GLY A 156 -10.96 25.24 7.56
N SER A 157 -9.92 25.25 6.73
CA SER A 157 -9.55 24.11 5.88
C SER A 157 -8.86 23.00 6.66
N ALA A 158 -8.86 21.78 6.12
CA ALA A 158 -8.07 20.68 6.66
C ALA A 158 -6.55 20.99 6.69
N ALA A 159 -6.08 21.82 5.74
CA ALA A 159 -4.70 22.25 5.70
C ALA A 159 -4.30 23.11 6.92
N SER A 160 -5.19 23.97 7.44
CA SER A 160 -4.88 24.78 8.63
C SER A 160 -4.62 23.89 9.85
N CYS A 161 -5.41 22.84 10.04
CA CYS A 161 -5.21 21.87 11.12
C CYS A 161 -3.87 21.13 10.98
N TYR A 162 -3.46 20.82 9.75
CA TYR A 162 -2.20 20.13 9.50
C TYR A 162 -1.00 21.08 9.64
N LEU A 163 -1.06 22.32 9.14
CA LEU A 163 0.04 23.28 9.19
C LEU A 163 0.31 23.82 10.62
N ASN A 164 -0.73 23.96 11.43
CA ASN A 164 -0.61 24.39 12.83
C ASN A 164 -1.68 23.75 13.71
N PRO A 165 -1.50 22.47 14.11
CA PRO A 165 -2.50 21.74 14.90
C PRO A 165 -2.70 22.28 16.32
N GLU A 166 -1.78 23.10 16.84
CA GLU A 166 -1.91 23.71 18.15
C GLU A 166 -2.94 24.84 18.17
N THR A 167 -2.97 25.66 17.10
CA THR A 167 -3.91 26.80 16.98
C THR A 167 -5.22 26.38 16.32
N HIS A 168 -5.16 25.38 15.42
CA HIS A 168 -6.32 24.83 14.71
C HIS A 168 -6.58 23.38 15.12
N PRO A 169 -7.13 23.12 16.31
CA PRO A 169 -7.49 21.77 16.73
C PRO A 169 -8.60 21.21 15.85
N LEU A 170 -8.63 19.89 15.71
CA LEU A 170 -9.65 19.19 14.93
C LEU A 170 -11.07 19.50 15.45
N LEU A 171 -11.94 19.94 14.57
CA LEU A 171 -13.34 20.19 14.89
C LEU A 171 -14.09 18.86 15.05
N GLN A 172 -14.91 18.77 16.12
CA GLN A 172 -15.89 17.71 16.25
C GLN A 172 -17.11 18.05 15.40
N LEU A 173 -17.51 17.10 14.55
CA LEU A 173 -18.63 17.26 13.64
C LEU A 173 -19.82 16.45 14.15
N ASN A 174 -21.02 16.93 13.87
CA ASN A 174 -22.24 16.16 14.11
C ASN A 174 -22.66 15.46 12.82
N HIS A 175 -22.77 14.13 12.89
CA HIS A 175 -23.28 13.36 11.77
C HIS A 175 -24.76 13.05 11.94
N GLY A 176 -25.47 12.98 10.82
CA GLY A 176 -26.80 12.39 10.76
C GLY A 176 -26.74 10.86 10.65
N ASP A 177 -27.87 10.25 10.32
CA ASP A 177 -27.93 8.81 10.06
C ASP A 177 -27.02 8.43 8.90
N LEU A 178 -26.12 7.48 9.13
CA LEU A 178 -25.17 6.96 8.13
C LEU A 178 -25.76 5.75 7.39
N ILE A 179 -25.44 5.66 6.10
CA ILE A 179 -25.83 4.57 5.21
C ILE A 179 -24.63 3.81 4.69
N TYR A 180 -24.84 2.55 4.32
CA TYR A 180 -23.77 1.64 3.86
C TYR A 180 -24.16 0.93 2.55
N PRO A 181 -24.36 1.66 1.44
CA PRO A 181 -24.86 1.11 0.18
C PRO A 181 -23.93 0.10 -0.49
N PHE A 182 -22.67 0.07 -0.08
CA PHE A 182 -21.66 -0.86 -0.62
C PHE A 182 -21.31 -1.98 0.36
N GLY A 183 -22.08 -2.15 1.44
CA GLY A 183 -21.78 -3.10 2.51
C GLY A 183 -20.71 -2.57 3.47
N CYS A 184 -20.65 -3.14 4.66
CA CYS A 184 -19.61 -2.80 5.65
C CYS A 184 -19.40 -3.96 6.63
N ASN A 185 -18.30 -3.89 7.37
CA ASN A 185 -18.00 -4.66 8.57
C ASN A 185 -17.79 -3.69 9.76
N VAL A 186 -17.38 -4.22 10.92
CA VAL A 186 -17.23 -3.43 12.16
C VAL A 186 -16.20 -2.32 11.98
N SER A 187 -15.00 -2.64 11.48
CA SER A 187 -13.93 -1.65 11.34
C SER A 187 -14.25 -0.62 10.27
N GLN A 188 -14.85 -1.02 9.16
CA GLN A 188 -15.30 -0.12 8.10
C GLN A 188 -16.41 0.82 8.59
N LYS A 189 -17.40 0.29 9.36
CA LYS A 189 -18.45 1.10 10.00
C LYS A 189 -17.85 2.18 10.91
N LYS A 190 -16.86 1.80 11.73
CA LYS A 190 -16.13 2.72 12.59
C LYS A 190 -15.37 3.79 11.78
N ALA A 191 -14.70 3.39 10.69
CA ALA A 191 -13.98 4.31 9.82
C ALA A 191 -14.92 5.34 9.16
N VAL A 192 -16.06 4.90 8.64
CA VAL A 192 -17.09 5.80 8.09
C VAL A 192 -17.58 6.75 9.18
N LYS A 193 -17.88 6.26 10.38
CA LYS A 193 -18.32 7.10 11.49
C LYS A 193 -17.29 8.18 11.83
N ASN A 194 -16.03 7.81 12.00
CA ASN A 194 -14.95 8.76 12.31
C ASN A 194 -14.79 9.86 11.24
N ALA A 195 -15.00 9.53 9.95
CA ALA A 195 -14.95 10.49 8.85
C ALA A 195 -16.03 11.59 8.95
N PHE A 196 -17.11 11.34 9.68
CA PHE A 196 -18.19 12.32 9.89
C PHE A 196 -18.26 12.88 11.30
N GLU A 197 -17.47 12.38 12.24
CA GLU A 197 -17.37 12.89 13.61
C GLU A 197 -16.19 13.85 13.81
N SER A 198 -15.20 13.81 12.92
CA SER A 198 -14.01 14.65 13.01
C SER A 198 -13.69 15.32 11.68
N GLN A 199 -13.13 16.51 11.75
CA GLN A 199 -12.69 17.27 10.58
C GLN A 199 -11.63 16.52 9.76
N MET A 200 -10.75 15.77 10.43
CA MET A 200 -9.82 14.84 9.79
C MET A 200 -9.89 13.47 10.44
N SER A 201 -9.72 12.42 9.66
CA SER A 201 -9.62 11.06 10.13
C SER A 201 -8.66 10.24 9.29
N VAL A 202 -8.05 9.22 9.90
CA VAL A 202 -7.12 8.30 9.24
C VAL A 202 -7.73 6.91 9.19
N VAL A 203 -7.65 6.28 8.03
CA VAL A 203 -8.06 4.89 7.81
C VAL A 203 -6.82 4.07 7.42
N GLN A 204 -6.32 3.29 8.36
CA GLN A 204 -5.28 2.29 8.10
C GLN A 204 -5.94 1.07 7.46
N GLY A 205 -5.61 0.80 6.21
CA GLY A 205 -6.23 -0.27 5.44
C GLY A 205 -5.23 -1.28 4.91
N PRO A 206 -4.87 -2.32 5.68
CA PRO A 206 -4.08 -3.43 5.18
C PRO A 206 -4.65 -4.04 3.89
N PRO A 207 -3.84 -4.78 3.12
CA PRO A 207 -4.32 -5.44 1.90
C PRO A 207 -5.54 -6.31 2.17
N GLY A 208 -6.55 -6.28 1.29
CA GLY A 208 -7.72 -7.15 1.40
C GLY A 208 -8.73 -6.80 2.48
N THR A 209 -8.63 -5.67 3.16
CA THR A 209 -9.55 -5.24 4.22
C THR A 209 -10.67 -4.31 3.75
N GLY A 210 -10.72 -3.98 2.46
CA GLY A 210 -11.83 -3.24 1.86
C GLY A 210 -11.71 -1.71 1.94
N LYS A 211 -10.50 -1.12 1.80
CA LYS A 211 -10.27 0.33 1.69
C LYS A 211 -11.24 1.01 0.73
N THR A 212 -11.29 0.54 -0.51
CA THR A 212 -12.16 1.13 -1.55
C THR A 212 -13.64 1.07 -1.18
N GLN A 213 -14.10 -0.01 -0.55
CA GLN A 213 -15.48 -0.15 -0.08
C GLN A 213 -15.80 0.90 1.00
N THR A 214 -14.87 1.13 1.92
CA THR A 214 -14.98 2.18 2.94
C THR A 214 -15.05 3.57 2.30
N ILE A 215 -14.17 3.87 1.33
CA ILE A 215 -14.18 5.12 0.57
C ILE A 215 -15.53 5.34 -0.12
N LEU A 216 -16.08 4.32 -0.78
CA LEU A 216 -17.37 4.42 -1.47
C LEU A 216 -18.52 4.72 -0.50
N ASN A 217 -18.54 4.12 0.70
CA ASN A 217 -19.52 4.43 1.73
C ASN A 217 -19.39 5.88 2.25
N ILE A 218 -18.15 6.37 2.41
CA ILE A 218 -17.91 7.76 2.79
C ILE A 218 -18.41 8.70 1.69
N ILE A 219 -18.10 8.46 0.42
CA ILE A 219 -18.58 9.22 -0.74
C ILE A 219 -20.12 9.27 -0.74
N ALA A 220 -20.78 8.11 -0.58
CA ALA A 220 -22.26 8.05 -0.57
C ALA A 220 -22.87 8.93 0.51
N ASN A 221 -22.31 8.90 1.72
CA ASN A 221 -22.81 9.73 2.83
C ASN A 221 -22.53 11.23 2.61
N ILE A 222 -21.38 11.61 2.04
CA ILE A 222 -21.06 13.00 1.67
C ILE A 222 -22.09 13.52 0.66
N VAL A 223 -22.34 12.74 -0.39
CA VAL A 223 -23.28 13.11 -1.45
C VAL A 223 -24.73 13.18 -0.93
N CYS A 224 -25.15 12.26 -0.05
CA CYS A 224 -26.46 12.31 0.63
C CYS A 224 -26.66 13.57 1.47
N GLN A 225 -25.60 14.12 2.05
CA GLN A 225 -25.64 15.39 2.77
C GLN A 225 -25.64 16.62 1.84
N GLY A 226 -25.69 16.41 0.53
CA GLY A 226 -25.63 17.51 -0.46
C GLY A 226 -24.25 18.12 -0.64
N LYS A 227 -23.21 17.53 -0.05
CA LYS A 227 -21.83 17.98 -0.02
C LYS A 227 -21.04 17.49 -1.22
N THR A 228 -19.84 18.03 -1.39
CA THR A 228 -18.87 17.74 -2.47
C THR A 228 -17.66 17.03 -1.94
N VAL A 229 -17.03 16.17 -2.75
CA VAL A 229 -15.83 15.43 -2.40
C VAL A 229 -14.83 15.41 -3.54
N LEU A 230 -13.58 15.70 -3.20
CA LEU A 230 -12.42 15.49 -4.05
C LEU A 230 -11.72 14.22 -3.61
N VAL A 231 -11.63 13.24 -4.49
CA VAL A 231 -10.87 11.99 -4.25
C VAL A 231 -9.55 12.08 -4.96
N VAL A 232 -8.47 11.93 -4.23
CA VAL A 232 -7.11 12.02 -4.77
C VAL A 232 -6.28 10.79 -4.44
N SER A 233 -5.37 10.45 -5.34
CA SER A 233 -4.35 9.43 -5.12
C SER A 233 -3.09 9.80 -5.89
N ASN A 234 -1.95 9.28 -5.48
CA ASN A 234 -0.70 9.44 -6.24
C ASN A 234 -0.76 8.68 -7.59
N ASN A 235 -1.61 7.66 -7.68
CA ASN A 235 -1.71 6.78 -8.83
C ASN A 235 -3.11 6.86 -9.48
N ASN A 236 -3.14 7.06 -10.81
CA ASN A 236 -4.39 7.11 -11.58
C ASN A 236 -5.20 5.80 -11.50
N SER A 237 -4.56 4.66 -11.26
CA SER A 237 -5.24 3.37 -11.14
C SER A 237 -6.15 3.28 -9.92
N ALA A 238 -5.82 3.94 -8.82
CA ALA A 238 -6.65 3.94 -7.62
C ALA A 238 -7.95 4.72 -7.85
N THR A 239 -7.85 5.91 -8.46
CA THR A 239 -9.05 6.71 -8.79
C THR A 239 -9.91 6.04 -9.87
N ALA A 240 -9.29 5.38 -10.87
CA ALA A 240 -10.00 4.60 -11.88
C ALA A 240 -10.79 3.43 -11.27
N ASN A 241 -10.25 2.74 -10.27
CA ASN A 241 -10.96 1.67 -9.55
C ASN A 241 -12.22 2.17 -8.82
N ILE A 242 -12.16 3.38 -8.23
CA ILE A 242 -13.35 4.00 -7.60
C ILE A 242 -14.40 4.32 -8.67
N GLN A 243 -13.99 4.89 -9.80
CA GLN A 243 -14.87 5.19 -10.92
C GLN A 243 -15.55 3.92 -11.46
N GLU A 244 -14.76 2.87 -11.74
CA GLU A 244 -15.27 1.59 -12.25
C GLU A 244 -16.30 0.96 -11.30
N LYS A 245 -16.03 1.03 -9.98
CA LYS A 245 -16.98 0.51 -8.99
C LYS A 245 -18.28 1.31 -8.93
N LEU A 246 -18.23 2.64 -9.01
CA LEU A 246 -19.44 3.47 -9.07
C LEU A 246 -20.21 3.22 -10.37
N GLU A 247 -19.52 3.00 -11.48
CA GLU A 247 -20.12 2.67 -12.78
C GLU A 247 -20.90 1.34 -12.72
N LYS A 248 -20.37 0.30 -12.05
CA LYS A 248 -21.06 -0.99 -11.85
C LYS A 248 -22.42 -0.84 -11.15
N TYR A 249 -22.61 0.22 -10.35
CA TYR A 249 -23.88 0.54 -9.69
C TYR A 249 -24.74 1.57 -10.45
N GLY A 250 -24.33 1.95 -11.68
CA GLY A 250 -25.03 2.97 -12.47
C GLY A 250 -24.89 4.39 -11.94
N LEU A 251 -23.83 4.68 -11.21
CA LEU A 251 -23.58 5.94 -10.49
C LEU A 251 -22.49 6.80 -11.14
N SER A 252 -22.02 6.47 -12.35
CA SER A 252 -20.97 7.23 -13.05
C SER A 252 -21.35 8.70 -13.30
N PHE A 253 -22.65 9.00 -13.42
CA PHE A 253 -23.15 10.34 -13.70
C PHE A 253 -22.90 11.38 -12.60
N ILE A 254 -22.53 10.96 -11.37
CA ILE A 254 -22.17 11.89 -10.29
C ILE A 254 -20.67 12.19 -10.24
N VAL A 255 -19.86 11.58 -11.11
CA VAL A 255 -18.40 11.56 -11.06
C VAL A 255 -17.80 12.42 -12.18
N ALA A 256 -16.79 13.22 -11.86
CA ALA A 256 -15.99 13.95 -12.83
C ALA A 256 -14.48 13.64 -12.65
N PRO A 257 -13.85 12.88 -13.54
CA PRO A 257 -12.40 12.69 -13.53
C PRO A 257 -11.69 13.90 -14.16
N LEU A 258 -11.06 14.74 -13.32
CA LEU A 258 -10.46 16.01 -13.74
C LEU A 258 -8.93 16.09 -13.54
N GLY A 259 -8.27 14.99 -13.22
CA GLY A 259 -6.88 14.98 -12.77
C GLY A 259 -5.86 15.57 -13.73
N SER A 260 -5.95 15.26 -15.03
CA SER A 260 -5.03 15.78 -16.06
C SER A 260 -5.77 16.65 -17.06
N LYS A 261 -5.01 17.39 -17.91
CA LYS A 261 -5.61 18.15 -19.03
C LYS A 261 -6.38 17.21 -19.96
N ALA A 262 -5.80 16.07 -20.31
CA ALA A 262 -6.43 15.05 -21.14
C ALA A 262 -7.72 14.50 -20.50
N ASN A 263 -7.72 14.26 -19.19
CA ASN A 263 -8.92 13.82 -18.47
C ASN A 263 -10.02 14.88 -18.46
N LYS A 264 -9.67 16.16 -18.34
CA LYS A 264 -10.63 17.28 -18.40
C LYS A 264 -11.25 17.39 -19.80
N GLU A 265 -10.45 17.27 -20.83
CA GLU A 265 -10.90 17.28 -22.24
C GLU A 265 -11.80 16.06 -22.52
N ALA A 266 -11.39 14.87 -22.13
CA ALA A 266 -12.21 13.65 -22.26
C ALA A 266 -13.53 13.75 -21.49
N PHE A 267 -13.50 14.31 -20.27
CA PHE A 267 -14.72 14.55 -19.49
C PHE A 267 -15.67 15.53 -20.20
N ILE A 268 -15.16 16.61 -20.78
CA ILE A 268 -15.98 17.61 -21.50
C ILE A 268 -16.63 16.95 -22.74
N GLU A 269 -15.89 16.12 -23.46
CA GLU A 269 -16.41 15.38 -24.64
C GLU A 269 -17.46 14.32 -24.29
N HIS A 270 -17.29 13.65 -23.12
CA HIS A 270 -18.10 12.48 -22.74
C HIS A 270 -18.84 12.70 -21.42
N GLN A 271 -19.54 13.84 -21.27
CA GLN A 271 -20.32 14.13 -20.07
C GLN A 271 -21.45 13.13 -19.88
N SER A 272 -21.44 12.42 -18.76
CA SER A 272 -22.47 11.41 -18.45
C SER A 272 -23.85 12.03 -18.33
N VAL A 273 -24.84 11.41 -18.93
CA VAL A 273 -26.26 11.81 -18.80
C VAL A 273 -26.83 11.22 -17.50
N VAL A 274 -27.75 11.94 -16.88
CA VAL A 274 -28.53 11.37 -15.76
C VAL A 274 -29.40 10.25 -16.30
N PRO A 275 -29.32 9.01 -15.73
CA PRO A 275 -30.13 7.91 -16.22
C PRO A 275 -31.64 8.20 -16.08
N ASP A 276 -32.43 7.80 -17.05
CA ASP A 276 -33.89 7.93 -17.02
C ASP A 276 -34.50 7.22 -15.81
N GLU A 277 -33.88 6.12 -15.37
CA GLU A 277 -34.24 5.38 -14.18
C GLU A 277 -34.15 6.23 -12.89
N CYS A 278 -33.40 7.33 -12.89
CA CYS A 278 -33.30 8.22 -11.74
C CYS A 278 -34.67 8.75 -11.30
N ALA A 279 -35.59 8.93 -12.23
CA ALA A 279 -36.97 9.35 -11.92
C ALA A 279 -37.74 8.30 -11.10
N THR A 280 -37.42 7.01 -11.27
CA THR A 280 -38.08 5.90 -10.55
C THR A 280 -37.56 5.73 -9.12
N TRP A 281 -36.44 6.37 -8.77
CA TRP A 281 -35.85 6.31 -7.43
C TRP A 281 -36.53 7.21 -6.41
N SER A 282 -37.56 7.92 -6.80
CA SER A 282 -38.33 8.80 -5.92
C SER A 282 -39.04 7.99 -4.81
N ILE A 283 -38.76 8.35 -3.57
CA ILE A 283 -39.38 7.73 -2.38
C ILE A 283 -40.05 8.82 -1.55
N GLY A 284 -41.28 8.56 -1.09
CA GLY A 284 -42.02 9.47 -0.21
C GLY A 284 -41.33 9.69 1.13
N MET A 285 -41.59 10.82 1.79
CA MET A 285 -40.96 11.17 3.07
C MET A 285 -41.27 10.15 4.17
N THR A 286 -42.48 9.63 4.22
CA THR A 286 -42.90 8.57 5.16
C THR A 286 -42.15 7.28 4.94
N ASP A 287 -41.99 6.90 3.68
CA ASP A 287 -41.27 5.66 3.31
C ASP A 287 -39.78 5.77 3.60
N LYS A 288 -39.17 6.94 3.35
CA LYS A 288 -37.79 7.20 3.76
C LYS A 288 -37.57 7.07 5.27
N MET A 289 -38.51 7.63 6.07
CA MET A 289 -38.42 7.47 7.52
C MET A 289 -38.58 6.01 7.94
N HIS A 290 -39.47 5.26 7.28
CA HIS A 290 -39.65 3.84 7.54
C HIS A 290 -38.40 3.04 7.17
N MET A 291 -37.81 3.29 5.98
CA MET A 291 -36.55 2.65 5.55
C MET A 291 -35.40 2.95 6.51
N ARG A 292 -35.25 4.19 6.98
CA ARG A 292 -34.23 4.53 7.99
C ARG A 292 -34.43 3.74 9.28
N LYS A 293 -35.67 3.67 9.79
CA LYS A 293 -35.96 2.89 10.99
C LYS A 293 -35.65 1.39 10.81
N GLN A 294 -35.98 0.85 9.63
CA GLN A 294 -35.63 -0.55 9.29
C GLN A 294 -34.11 -0.73 9.21
N LEU A 295 -33.40 0.23 8.58
CA LEU A 295 -31.93 0.18 8.47
C LEU A 295 -31.27 0.17 9.85
N HIS A 296 -31.71 1.04 10.78
CA HIS A 296 -31.19 1.03 12.15
C HIS A 296 -31.40 -0.31 12.83
N ALA A 297 -32.60 -0.89 12.74
CA ALA A 297 -32.87 -2.20 13.34
C ALA A 297 -32.00 -3.33 12.74
N VAL A 298 -31.75 -3.30 11.43
CA VAL A 298 -30.86 -4.26 10.76
C VAL A 298 -29.42 -4.05 11.18
N LEU A 299 -28.95 -2.80 11.29
CA LEU A 299 -27.59 -2.48 11.72
C LEU A 299 -27.31 -2.92 13.16
N ASP A 300 -28.27 -2.75 14.08
CA ASP A 300 -28.16 -3.21 15.47
C ASP A 300 -28.05 -4.73 15.58
N GLN A 301 -28.77 -5.46 14.71
CA GLN A 301 -28.64 -6.91 14.63
C GLN A 301 -27.33 -7.35 14.01
N LEU A 302 -26.90 -6.70 12.92
CA LEU A 302 -25.63 -6.98 12.26
C LEU A 302 -24.42 -6.71 13.16
N ASP A 303 -24.49 -5.71 14.04
CA ASP A 303 -23.43 -5.45 15.00
C ASP A 303 -23.15 -6.66 15.91
N ARG A 304 -24.20 -7.35 16.34
CA ARG A 304 -24.06 -8.60 17.11
C ARG A 304 -23.45 -9.73 16.26
N VAL A 305 -23.95 -9.88 15.05
CA VAL A 305 -23.43 -10.89 14.09
C VAL A 305 -21.96 -10.66 13.80
N TYR A 306 -21.55 -9.43 13.53
CA TYR A 306 -20.17 -9.08 13.25
C TYR A 306 -19.25 -9.34 14.46
N VAL A 307 -19.70 -9.05 15.68
CA VAL A 307 -18.92 -9.37 16.90
C VAL A 307 -18.69 -10.88 17.00
N LEU A 308 -19.71 -11.70 16.77
CA LEU A 308 -19.59 -13.16 16.79
C LEU A 308 -18.68 -13.67 15.66
N GLN A 309 -18.81 -13.14 14.45
CA GLN A 309 -17.95 -13.51 13.32
C GLN A 309 -16.48 -13.15 13.59
N ASN A 310 -16.21 -11.99 14.18
CA ASN A 310 -14.86 -11.57 14.53
C ASN A 310 -14.27 -12.43 15.66
N GLU A 311 -15.07 -12.82 16.67
CA GLU A 311 -14.67 -13.77 17.70
C GLU A 311 -14.36 -15.14 17.10
N LYS A 312 -15.23 -15.64 16.20
CA LYS A 312 -15.02 -16.91 15.48
C LYS A 312 -13.71 -16.89 14.68
N ALA A 313 -13.47 -15.83 13.90
CA ALA A 313 -12.24 -15.67 13.10
C ALA A 313 -10.99 -15.70 13.98
N LYS A 314 -11.01 -14.99 15.11
CA LYS A 314 -9.91 -14.99 16.08
C LYS A 314 -9.67 -16.38 16.68
N LEU A 315 -10.74 -17.08 17.04
CA LEU A 315 -10.63 -18.44 17.58
C LEU A 315 -10.12 -19.45 16.55
N LEU A 316 -10.51 -19.31 15.28
CA LEU A 316 -9.99 -20.15 14.19
C LEU A 316 -8.48 -19.93 13.98
N GLN A 317 -8.01 -18.67 14.02
CA GLN A 317 -6.58 -18.36 13.96
C GLN A 317 -5.83 -18.99 15.15
N GLU A 318 -6.36 -18.85 16.35
CA GLU A 318 -5.79 -19.47 17.56
C GLU A 318 -5.81 -21.00 17.48
N GLN A 319 -6.89 -21.60 16.99
CA GLN A 319 -7.01 -23.03 16.79
C GLN A 319 -5.92 -23.58 15.87
N GLN A 320 -5.69 -22.91 14.74
CA GLN A 320 -4.62 -23.29 13.79
C GLN A 320 -3.25 -23.21 14.45
N ALA A 321 -2.97 -22.14 15.21
CA ALA A 321 -1.72 -22.00 15.93
C ALA A 321 -1.51 -23.11 16.95
N VAL A 322 -2.52 -23.38 17.79
CA VAL A 322 -2.45 -24.42 18.85
C VAL A 322 -2.32 -25.82 18.25
N ILE A 323 -2.99 -26.10 17.12
CA ILE A 323 -2.86 -27.39 16.43
C ILE A 323 -1.44 -27.57 15.87
N LEU A 324 -0.89 -26.51 15.28
CA LEU A 324 0.47 -26.53 14.71
C LEU A 324 1.52 -26.73 15.81
N GLU A 325 1.45 -25.95 16.89
CA GLU A 325 2.31 -26.08 18.06
C GLU A 325 2.23 -27.47 18.69
N TRP A 326 1.02 -28.03 18.82
CA TRP A 326 0.82 -29.37 19.31
C TRP A 326 1.49 -30.43 18.42
N LYS A 327 1.40 -30.33 17.09
CA LYS A 327 2.07 -31.23 16.17
C LYS A 327 3.60 -31.17 16.35
N HIS A 328 4.18 -29.97 16.41
CA HIS A 328 5.60 -29.80 16.66
C HIS A 328 6.03 -30.36 18.02
N PHE A 329 5.24 -30.10 19.05
CA PHE A 329 5.49 -30.65 20.38
C PHE A 329 5.52 -32.19 20.37
N CYS A 330 4.55 -32.81 19.70
CA CYS A 330 4.51 -34.27 19.55
C CYS A 330 5.72 -34.83 18.80
N MET A 331 6.14 -34.18 17.71
CA MET A 331 7.32 -34.55 16.94
C MET A 331 8.61 -34.51 17.77
N ILE A 332 8.80 -33.43 18.53
CA ILE A 332 10.00 -33.21 19.35
C ILE A 332 10.03 -34.17 20.54
N THR A 333 8.89 -34.42 21.16
CA THR A 333 8.80 -35.12 22.44
C THR A 333 8.44 -36.59 22.32
N GLY A 334 8.09 -37.07 21.10
CA GLY A 334 7.65 -38.46 20.86
C GLY A 334 6.31 -38.82 21.51
N VAL A 335 5.47 -37.80 21.84
CA VAL A 335 4.13 -37.98 22.40
C VAL A 335 3.18 -38.41 21.30
N VAL A 336 2.31 -39.40 21.60
CA VAL A 336 1.26 -39.79 20.68
C VAL A 336 0.20 -38.70 20.57
N GLU A 337 -0.22 -38.41 19.37
CA GLU A 337 -1.13 -37.28 19.08
C GLU A 337 -2.53 -37.44 19.68
N GLN A 338 -3.01 -38.67 19.79
CA GLN A 338 -4.30 -39.04 20.39
C GLN A 338 -4.10 -39.53 21.82
N GLN A 339 -4.46 -38.68 22.81
CA GLN A 339 -4.46 -39.08 24.22
C GLN A 339 -5.81 -38.74 24.87
N SER A 340 -6.25 -39.60 25.79
CA SER A 340 -7.36 -39.29 26.66
C SER A 340 -6.92 -38.32 27.77
N PHE A 341 -7.69 -37.28 28.00
CA PHE A 341 -7.39 -36.25 29.04
C PHE A 341 -8.66 -35.89 29.82
N ARG A 342 -8.46 -35.36 31.04
CA ARG A 342 -9.56 -34.79 31.82
C ARG A 342 -9.75 -33.32 31.45
N ARG A 343 -11.02 -32.91 31.26
CA ARG A 343 -11.36 -31.50 31.02
C ARG A 343 -11.06 -30.66 32.24
N PHE A 344 -10.20 -29.68 32.07
CA PHE A 344 -9.86 -28.69 33.10
C PHE A 344 -9.44 -27.37 32.41
N PRO A 345 -9.83 -26.17 32.94
CA PRO A 345 -9.58 -24.93 32.27
C PRO A 345 -8.09 -24.71 31.95
N SER A 346 -7.77 -24.50 30.67
CA SER A 346 -6.38 -24.32 30.16
C SER A 346 -5.66 -23.17 30.84
N SER A 347 -6.37 -22.06 31.14
CA SER A 347 -5.85 -20.92 31.89
C SER A 347 -5.41 -21.29 33.33
N ARG A 348 -6.09 -22.26 33.95
CA ARG A 348 -5.71 -22.78 35.27
C ARG A 348 -4.53 -23.75 35.19
N ILE A 349 -4.45 -24.53 34.09
CA ILE A 349 -3.30 -25.43 33.85
C ILE A 349 -2.02 -24.61 33.73
N ILE A 350 -2.01 -23.53 32.95
CA ILE A 350 -0.85 -22.62 32.85
C ILE A 350 -0.47 -22.06 34.21
N LYS A 351 -1.45 -21.61 34.99
CA LYS A 351 -1.18 -21.06 36.33
C LYS A 351 -0.57 -22.11 37.26
N LEU A 352 -1.08 -23.33 37.27
CA LEU A 352 -0.54 -24.43 38.06
C LEU A 352 0.86 -24.83 37.61
N TRP A 353 1.12 -24.82 36.29
CA TRP A 353 2.44 -25.05 35.74
C TRP A 353 3.44 -23.98 36.16
N LEU A 354 3.10 -22.69 36.06
CA LEU A 354 3.94 -21.58 36.52
C LEU A 354 4.20 -21.66 38.02
N ASP A 355 3.16 -21.89 38.85
CA ASP A 355 3.29 -22.10 40.29
C ASP A 355 4.24 -23.28 40.61
N TYR A 356 4.18 -24.36 39.83
CA TYR A 356 5.09 -25.50 39.94
C TYR A 356 6.52 -25.15 39.61
N GLN A 357 6.76 -24.48 38.50
CA GLN A 357 8.11 -24.04 38.09
C GLN A 357 8.74 -23.08 39.13
N GLU A 358 7.96 -22.12 39.65
CA GLU A 358 8.39 -21.20 40.69
C GLU A 358 8.82 -21.96 41.92
N MET A 359 7.98 -22.89 42.38
CA MET A 359 8.30 -23.67 43.61
C MET A 359 9.50 -24.58 43.42
N VAL A 360 9.74 -25.15 42.25
CA VAL A 360 10.95 -25.96 41.98
C VAL A 360 12.20 -25.10 41.98
N LYS A 361 12.14 -23.87 41.41
CA LYS A 361 13.26 -22.91 41.44
C LYS A 361 13.56 -22.39 42.84
N GLU A 362 12.56 -22.16 43.69
CA GLU A 362 12.70 -21.60 45.03
C GLU A 362 13.25 -22.60 46.06
N GLU A 363 13.19 -23.92 45.82
CA GLU A 363 13.81 -24.92 46.68
C GLU A 363 15.35 -24.83 46.74
N SER A 364 15.94 -24.12 45.79
CA SER A 364 17.40 -23.88 45.71
C SER A 364 17.88 -22.57 46.37
N SER A 365 17.05 -21.78 47.00
CA SER A 365 17.40 -20.45 47.57
C SER A 365 17.15 -20.29 49.05
N MET A 366 17.86 -19.38 49.69
CA MET A 366 18.04 -18.96 51.11
C MET A 366 16.91 -19.20 52.15
N PRO A 367 17.23 -19.20 53.48
CA PRO A 367 16.29 -19.55 54.53
C PRO A 367 15.19 -18.48 54.68
N LYS A 368 13.95 -18.93 54.57
CA LYS A 368 12.73 -18.11 54.66
C LYS A 368 12.08 -18.12 56.05
N SER A 369 11.38 -17.03 56.43
CA SER A 369 10.58 -16.89 57.65
C SER A 369 9.53 -18.01 57.77
N TRP A 370 9.15 -18.39 59.02
CA TRP A 370 8.16 -19.44 59.32
C TRP A 370 6.81 -19.23 58.65
N PHE A 371 6.31 -18.00 58.59
CA PHE A 371 5.05 -17.69 57.90
C PHE A 371 5.11 -17.96 56.40
N VAL A 372 6.23 -17.68 55.72
CA VAL A 372 6.46 -17.95 54.30
C VAL A 372 6.46 -19.46 54.06
N LYS A 373 7.17 -20.22 54.89
CA LYS A 373 7.23 -21.70 54.80
C LYS A 373 5.87 -22.34 55.01
N PHE A 374 5.01 -21.81 55.89
CA PHE A 374 3.65 -22.31 56.10
C PHE A 374 2.78 -22.05 54.88
N LYS A 375 2.86 -20.86 54.29
CA LYS A 375 2.12 -20.47 53.06
C LYS A 375 2.55 -21.30 51.84
N GLU A 376 3.85 -21.60 51.74
CA GLU A 376 4.40 -22.47 50.68
C GLU A 376 3.95 -23.93 50.89
N ARG A 377 3.91 -24.45 52.09
CA ARG A 377 3.39 -25.80 52.36
C ARG A 377 1.92 -25.93 52.00
N LEU A 378 1.10 -24.93 52.28
CA LEU A 378 -0.31 -24.90 51.86
C LEU A 378 -0.45 -24.83 50.32
N LYS A 379 0.36 -24.01 49.65
CA LYS A 379 0.41 -23.94 48.17
C LYS A 379 0.83 -25.29 47.58
N LYS A 380 1.91 -25.92 48.08
CA LYS A 380 2.37 -27.26 47.64
C LYS A 380 1.29 -28.33 47.85
N TRP A 381 0.64 -28.35 49.04
CA TRP A 381 -0.44 -29.30 49.33
C TRP A 381 -1.63 -29.13 48.36
N ARG A 382 -2.05 -27.87 48.13
CA ARG A 382 -3.14 -27.55 47.20
C ARG A 382 -2.81 -27.96 45.76
N LEU A 383 -1.59 -27.65 45.28
CA LEU A 383 -1.12 -28.03 43.99
C LEU A 383 -1.07 -29.54 43.83
N LYS A 384 -0.51 -30.27 44.81
CA LYS A 384 -0.44 -31.74 44.85
C LYS A 384 -1.82 -32.36 44.75
N TRP A 385 -2.79 -31.81 45.54
CA TRP A 385 -4.17 -32.26 45.53
C TRP A 385 -4.86 -32.07 44.17
N ILE A 386 -4.72 -30.87 43.55
CA ILE A 386 -5.31 -30.58 42.23
C ILE A 386 -4.69 -31.48 41.17
N CYS A 387 -3.35 -31.58 41.13
CA CYS A 387 -2.65 -32.41 40.16
C CYS A 387 -3.08 -33.86 40.22
N LYS A 388 -3.18 -34.45 41.41
CA LYS A 388 -3.59 -35.84 41.62
C LYS A 388 -5.05 -36.09 41.29
N HIS A 389 -5.98 -35.25 41.76
CA HIS A 389 -7.43 -35.52 41.67
C HIS A 389 -8.11 -34.89 40.45
N ARG A 390 -7.53 -33.88 39.83
CA ARG A 390 -8.12 -33.16 38.70
C ARG A 390 -7.35 -33.34 37.37
N LEU A 391 -6.04 -33.53 37.44
CA LEU A 391 -5.17 -33.59 36.25
C LEU A 391 -4.55 -34.98 36.02
N ASP A 392 -4.70 -35.92 36.98
CA ASP A 392 -4.04 -37.24 36.96
C ASP A 392 -2.50 -37.20 36.92
N ILE A 393 -1.89 -36.10 37.35
CA ILE A 393 -0.45 -35.99 37.52
C ILE A 393 -0.07 -36.53 38.89
N ILE A 394 0.62 -37.67 38.93
CA ILE A 394 0.97 -38.37 40.18
C ILE A 394 2.45 -38.18 40.52
N GLY A 395 2.75 -38.05 41.79
CA GLY A 395 4.15 -37.93 42.26
C GLY A 395 4.80 -36.57 42.18
N ILE A 396 4.01 -35.49 41.94
CA ILE A 396 4.53 -34.13 41.87
C ILE A 396 5.21 -33.76 43.23
N PHE A 397 6.41 -33.24 43.21
CA PHE A 397 7.31 -32.97 44.35
C PHE A 397 7.81 -34.17 45.16
N GLU A 398 7.62 -35.39 44.68
CA GLU A 398 8.15 -36.59 45.38
C GLU A 398 9.54 -36.98 44.84
N ASP A 399 9.79 -36.71 43.59
CA ASP A 399 11.05 -36.97 42.93
C ASP A 399 11.42 -35.80 41.99
N MET A 400 12.41 -35.03 42.38
CA MET A 400 12.90 -33.86 41.64
C MET A 400 13.53 -34.24 40.28
N SER A 401 13.98 -35.49 40.11
CA SER A 401 14.50 -35.97 38.84
C SER A 401 13.41 -36.03 37.74
N LYS A 402 12.14 -36.09 38.13
CA LYS A 402 10.96 -36.13 37.24
C LYS A 402 10.38 -34.77 36.90
N THR A 403 11.05 -33.71 37.25
CA THR A 403 10.54 -32.34 37.00
C THR A 403 10.28 -32.09 35.50
N ALA A 404 11.17 -32.53 34.63
CA ALA A 404 10.96 -32.42 33.18
C ALA A 404 9.76 -33.22 32.67
N LEU A 405 9.49 -34.39 33.29
CA LEU A 405 8.31 -35.20 32.95
C LEU A 405 7.01 -34.49 33.36
N HIS A 406 6.95 -33.94 34.56
CA HIS A 406 5.76 -33.23 35.02
C HIS A 406 5.51 -31.94 34.22
N ILE A 407 6.54 -31.22 33.84
CA ILE A 407 6.41 -30.07 32.93
C ILE A 407 5.82 -30.51 31.58
N LYS A 408 6.29 -31.62 31.02
CA LYS A 408 5.75 -32.19 29.80
C LYS A 408 4.27 -32.59 29.94
N GLU A 409 3.88 -33.18 31.10
CA GLU A 409 2.47 -33.50 31.39
C GLU A 409 1.58 -32.27 31.44
N PHE A 410 2.02 -31.18 32.09
CA PHE A 410 1.31 -29.90 32.07
C PHE A 410 1.15 -29.33 30.66
N GLN A 411 2.18 -29.40 29.83
CA GLN A 411 2.14 -28.96 28.45
C GLN A 411 1.13 -29.75 27.61
N ILE A 412 1.15 -31.08 27.72
CA ILE A 412 0.18 -31.97 27.06
C ILE A 412 -1.23 -31.59 27.46
N LEU A 413 -1.50 -31.50 28.76
CA LEU A 413 -2.84 -31.17 29.26
C LEU A 413 -3.28 -29.76 28.82
N TYR A 414 -2.36 -28.81 28.77
CA TYR A 414 -2.65 -27.47 28.25
C TYR A 414 -3.11 -27.51 26.78
N TYR A 415 -2.32 -28.12 25.89
CA TYR A 415 -2.66 -28.16 24.47
C TYR A 415 -3.99 -28.90 24.22
N LEU A 416 -4.20 -30.06 24.85
CA LEU A 416 -5.42 -30.83 24.67
C LEU A 416 -6.66 -30.09 25.18
N ASN A 417 -6.59 -29.50 26.37
CA ASN A 417 -7.71 -28.72 26.91
C ASN A 417 -7.94 -27.44 26.12
N ARG A 418 -6.88 -26.73 25.67
CA ARG A 418 -7.04 -25.51 24.88
C ARG A 418 -7.68 -25.79 23.53
N LYS A 419 -7.28 -26.85 22.83
CA LYS A 419 -7.94 -27.32 21.59
C LYS A 419 -9.44 -27.55 21.79
N GLU A 420 -9.80 -28.26 22.85
CA GLU A 420 -11.20 -28.56 23.18
C GLU A 420 -12.01 -27.29 23.52
N GLU A 421 -11.44 -26.39 24.35
CA GLU A 421 -12.09 -25.13 24.71
C GLU A 421 -12.40 -24.28 23.47
N ILE A 422 -11.39 -24.12 22.58
CA ILE A 422 -11.57 -23.35 21.35
C ILE A 422 -12.63 -24.02 20.47
N ALA A 423 -12.56 -25.34 20.26
CA ALA A 423 -13.52 -26.07 19.44
C ALA A 423 -14.95 -25.94 19.99
N CYS A 424 -15.14 -26.11 21.31
CA CYS A 424 -16.43 -25.92 21.96
C CYS A 424 -16.96 -24.50 21.76
N ARG A 425 -16.12 -23.50 21.96
CA ARG A 425 -16.56 -22.10 21.81
C ARG A 425 -16.90 -21.74 20.35
N ILE A 426 -16.16 -22.26 19.36
CA ILE A 426 -16.51 -22.13 17.95
C ILE A 426 -17.90 -22.73 17.67
N ILE A 427 -18.16 -23.93 18.15
CA ILE A 427 -19.49 -24.59 17.99
C ILE A 427 -20.62 -23.78 18.63
N GLU A 428 -20.37 -23.18 19.82
CA GLU A 428 -21.35 -22.30 20.45
C GLU A 428 -21.65 -21.07 19.59
N ILE A 429 -20.61 -20.39 19.08
CA ILE A 429 -20.76 -19.22 18.22
C ILE A 429 -21.48 -19.61 16.92
N GLU A 430 -21.18 -20.75 16.34
CA GLU A 430 -21.85 -21.24 15.13
C GLU A 430 -23.34 -21.41 15.36
N ARG A 431 -23.74 -22.02 16.48
CA ARG A 431 -25.17 -22.17 16.87
C ARG A 431 -25.85 -20.80 17.10
N GLU A 432 -25.10 -19.83 17.68
CA GLU A 432 -25.62 -18.47 17.83
C GLU A 432 -25.80 -17.81 16.47
N LEU A 433 -24.83 -17.97 15.56
CA LEU A 433 -24.88 -17.40 14.22
C LEU A 433 -25.96 -18.04 13.33
N GLU A 434 -26.29 -19.33 13.51
CA GLU A 434 -27.36 -20.01 12.81
C GLU A 434 -28.76 -19.37 13.06
N GLN A 435 -28.90 -18.63 14.17
CA GLN A 435 -30.16 -17.92 14.47
C GLN A 435 -30.32 -16.65 13.60
N TYR A 436 -29.25 -16.22 12.93
CA TYR A 436 -29.22 -15.02 12.09
C TYR A 436 -28.87 -15.41 10.64
N ASP A 437 -29.73 -15.06 9.72
CA ASP A 437 -29.34 -15.11 8.30
C ASP A 437 -28.48 -13.88 7.96
N SER A 438 -27.20 -13.97 8.30
CA SER A 438 -26.26 -12.86 8.13
C SER A 438 -26.15 -12.37 6.68
N LYS A 439 -26.34 -13.27 5.71
CA LYS A 439 -26.30 -12.93 4.28
C LYS A 439 -27.51 -12.10 3.90
N VAL A 440 -28.71 -12.56 4.21
CA VAL A 440 -29.96 -11.84 3.94
C VAL A 440 -29.99 -10.49 4.67
N MET A 441 -29.49 -10.45 5.90
CA MET A 441 -29.41 -9.19 6.67
C MET A 441 -28.46 -8.19 6.03
N THR A 442 -27.29 -8.65 5.55
CA THR A 442 -26.33 -7.79 4.84
C THR A 442 -26.89 -7.31 3.52
N GLU A 443 -27.53 -8.17 2.74
CA GLU A 443 -28.21 -7.81 1.49
C GLU A 443 -29.30 -6.76 1.75
N LYS A 444 -30.10 -6.95 2.80
CA LYS A 444 -31.15 -5.98 3.21
C LYS A 444 -30.58 -4.64 3.66
N MET A 445 -29.48 -4.62 4.41
CA MET A 445 -28.78 -3.41 4.78
C MET A 445 -28.30 -2.63 3.53
N VAL A 446 -27.70 -3.35 2.58
CA VAL A 446 -27.21 -2.77 1.30
C VAL A 446 -28.40 -2.25 0.48
N GLU A 447 -29.48 -3.01 0.35
CA GLU A 447 -30.69 -2.61 -0.37
C GLU A 447 -31.31 -1.34 0.21
N LEU A 448 -31.55 -1.31 1.53
CA LEU A 448 -32.10 -0.14 2.22
C LEU A 448 -31.19 1.09 2.08
N SER A 449 -29.89 0.89 2.26
CA SER A 449 -28.90 1.98 2.13
C SER A 449 -28.81 2.49 0.71
N MET A 450 -28.78 1.60 -0.30
CA MET A 450 -28.74 1.97 -1.71
C MET A 450 -30.05 2.66 -2.13
N GLY A 451 -31.20 2.18 -1.63
CA GLY A 451 -32.48 2.83 -1.86
C GLY A 451 -32.52 4.27 -1.32
N LEU A 452 -32.04 4.51 -0.10
CA LEU A 452 -31.91 5.83 0.49
C LEU A 452 -30.93 6.72 -0.29
N PHE A 453 -29.81 6.17 -0.74
CA PHE A 453 -28.84 6.89 -1.57
C PHE A 453 -29.44 7.30 -2.91
N LYS A 454 -30.05 6.36 -3.63
CA LYS A 454 -30.72 6.63 -4.91
C LYS A 454 -31.86 7.65 -4.76
N ALA A 455 -32.63 7.57 -3.68
CA ALA A 455 -33.67 8.54 -3.39
C ALA A 455 -33.11 9.97 -3.18
N SER A 456 -31.97 10.09 -2.51
CA SER A 456 -31.27 11.37 -2.36
C SER A 456 -30.76 11.92 -3.70
N LEU A 457 -30.24 11.03 -4.57
CA LEU A 457 -29.83 11.43 -5.91
C LEU A 457 -31.03 11.85 -6.77
N CYS A 458 -32.16 11.15 -6.68
CA CYS A 458 -33.38 11.55 -7.37
C CYS A 458 -33.86 12.95 -6.94
N GLU A 459 -33.85 13.29 -5.67
CA GLU A 459 -34.20 14.64 -5.18
C GLU A 459 -33.25 15.70 -5.76
N ARG A 460 -31.99 15.38 -5.95
CA ARG A 460 -30.98 16.29 -6.47
C ARG A 460 -31.12 16.50 -7.99
N TYR A 461 -31.43 15.46 -8.76
CA TYR A 461 -31.35 15.48 -10.23
C TYR A 461 -32.69 15.45 -10.93
N HIS A 462 -33.73 14.92 -10.31
CA HIS A 462 -35.07 14.88 -10.91
C HIS A 462 -35.60 16.29 -11.15
N LYS A 463 -36.06 16.57 -12.35
CA LYS A 463 -36.60 17.89 -12.83
C LYS A 463 -35.53 18.95 -13.09
N GLN A 464 -34.25 18.68 -13.02
CA GLN A 464 -33.22 19.64 -13.41
C GLN A 464 -32.68 19.30 -14.81
N VAL A 465 -32.68 20.30 -15.69
CA VAL A 465 -31.93 20.18 -16.97
C VAL A 465 -30.45 20.29 -16.63
N ARG A 466 -29.71 19.23 -16.95
CA ARG A 466 -28.28 19.18 -16.69
C ARG A 466 -27.55 20.14 -17.62
N PRO A 467 -26.78 21.12 -17.09
CA PRO A 467 -25.96 21.99 -17.92
C PRO A 467 -24.86 21.17 -18.60
N VAL A 468 -24.59 21.45 -19.88
CA VAL A 468 -23.46 20.92 -20.62
C VAL A 468 -22.33 21.93 -20.56
N PHE A 469 -21.13 21.47 -20.20
CA PHE A 469 -19.92 22.28 -20.11
C PHE A 469 -19.13 22.16 -21.42
N THR A 470 -18.77 23.30 -22.02
CA THR A 470 -18.18 23.34 -23.36
C THR A 470 -16.66 23.31 -23.37
N ASP A 471 -16.04 23.88 -22.34
CA ASP A 471 -14.58 23.95 -22.21
C ASP A 471 -14.14 24.08 -20.74
N THR A 472 -12.84 24.06 -20.51
CA THR A 472 -12.25 24.16 -19.16
C THR A 472 -12.47 25.51 -18.50
N ILE A 473 -12.69 26.59 -19.28
CA ILE A 473 -12.98 27.94 -18.76
C ILE A 473 -14.43 27.98 -18.27
N ASP A 474 -15.33 27.33 -19.02
CA ASP A 474 -16.73 27.20 -18.66
C ASP A 474 -16.92 26.41 -17.36
N LEU A 475 -16.15 25.33 -17.16
CA LEU A 475 -16.11 24.61 -15.91
C LEU A 475 -15.77 25.54 -14.72
N LYS A 476 -14.75 26.39 -14.88
CA LYS A 476 -14.33 27.34 -13.84
C LYS A 476 -15.39 28.43 -13.61
N ARG A 477 -15.95 28.99 -14.68
CA ARG A 477 -16.91 30.08 -14.61
C ARG A 477 -18.24 29.66 -13.99
N ASN A 478 -18.70 28.45 -14.28
CA ASN A 478 -19.93 27.84 -13.78
C ASN A 478 -19.73 26.84 -12.63
N GLY A 479 -18.72 27.07 -11.80
CA GLY A 479 -18.27 26.14 -10.77
C GLY A 479 -19.34 25.67 -9.78
N GLU A 480 -20.22 26.55 -9.34
CA GLU A 480 -21.32 26.15 -8.44
C GLU A 480 -22.33 25.22 -9.11
N LYS A 481 -22.63 25.48 -10.39
CA LYS A 481 -23.48 24.59 -11.16
C LYS A 481 -22.82 23.24 -11.40
N PHE A 482 -21.50 23.27 -11.67
CA PHE A 482 -20.71 22.07 -11.86
C PHE A 482 -20.71 21.21 -10.58
N ALA A 483 -20.35 21.77 -9.42
CA ALA A 483 -20.30 21.05 -8.15
C ALA A 483 -21.66 20.48 -7.71
N LYS A 484 -22.76 21.14 -8.09
CA LYS A 484 -24.11 20.59 -7.89
C LYS A 484 -24.39 19.38 -8.77
N GLN A 485 -23.84 19.33 -9.99
CA GLN A 485 -24.06 18.24 -10.94
C GLN A 485 -23.10 17.09 -10.78
N TYR A 486 -21.83 17.37 -10.41
CA TYR A 486 -20.77 16.40 -10.24
C TYR A 486 -20.14 16.57 -8.84
N PRO A 487 -20.80 16.05 -7.79
CA PRO A 487 -20.32 16.18 -6.41
C PRO A 487 -19.06 15.40 -6.11
N VAL A 488 -18.69 14.43 -6.95
CA VAL A 488 -17.53 13.58 -6.79
C VAL A 488 -16.50 13.91 -7.89
N VAL A 489 -15.38 14.49 -7.50
CA VAL A 489 -14.29 14.84 -8.41
C VAL A 489 -13.11 13.89 -8.15
N LEU A 490 -12.57 13.26 -9.19
CA LEU A 490 -11.40 12.40 -9.11
C LEU A 490 -10.18 13.09 -9.69
N SER A 491 -9.05 13.01 -8.99
CA SER A 491 -7.80 13.65 -9.38
C SER A 491 -6.57 12.89 -8.88
N THR A 492 -5.40 13.32 -9.34
CA THR A 492 -4.13 13.01 -8.67
C THR A 492 -3.85 14.05 -7.60
N THR A 493 -3.01 13.73 -6.60
CA THR A 493 -2.57 14.68 -5.57
C THR A 493 -1.93 15.92 -6.17
N PHE A 494 -1.11 15.77 -7.20
CA PHE A 494 -0.48 16.89 -7.94
C PHE A 494 -1.49 17.83 -8.61
N SER A 495 -2.57 17.28 -9.12
CA SER A 495 -3.58 18.04 -9.88
C SER A 495 -4.76 18.51 -9.01
N ALA A 496 -4.78 18.17 -7.73
CA ALA A 496 -5.87 18.45 -6.80
C ALA A 496 -6.34 19.91 -6.87
N ARG A 497 -5.39 20.84 -6.77
CA ARG A 497 -5.70 22.28 -6.78
C ARG A 497 -6.22 22.77 -8.13
N SER A 498 -5.80 22.17 -9.23
CA SER A 498 -6.31 22.50 -10.57
C SER A 498 -7.75 22.07 -10.79
N CYS A 499 -8.29 21.22 -9.90
CA CYS A 499 -9.67 20.77 -9.90
C CYS A 499 -10.58 21.66 -9.04
N MET A 500 -10.00 22.61 -8.28
CA MET A 500 -10.81 23.62 -7.57
C MET A 500 -11.53 24.50 -8.56
N ILE A 501 -12.80 24.69 -8.32
CA ILE A 501 -13.68 25.42 -9.19
C ILE A 501 -14.06 26.74 -8.52
N ALA A 502 -13.74 27.86 -9.17
CA ALA A 502 -13.97 29.21 -8.67
C ALA A 502 -13.38 29.49 -7.27
N ASP A 503 -12.21 28.91 -6.97
CA ASP A 503 -11.51 29.01 -5.68
C ASP A 503 -12.33 28.56 -4.45
N LYS A 504 -13.40 27.81 -4.67
CA LYS A 504 -14.19 27.19 -3.60
C LYS A 504 -13.57 25.89 -3.13
N LEU A 505 -13.52 25.71 -1.82
CA LEU A 505 -13.11 24.47 -1.21
C LEU A 505 -14.20 23.40 -1.40
N PHE A 506 -13.76 22.16 -1.58
CA PHE A 506 -14.62 21.00 -1.42
C PHE A 506 -15.00 20.82 0.05
N ASP A 507 -16.15 20.18 0.30
CA ASP A 507 -16.50 19.84 1.68
C ASP A 507 -15.56 18.78 2.26
N TYR A 508 -15.15 17.82 1.42
CA TYR A 508 -14.23 16.75 1.80
C TYR A 508 -13.14 16.52 0.74
N VAL A 509 -11.94 16.15 1.21
CA VAL A 509 -10.93 15.47 0.41
C VAL A 509 -10.73 14.06 0.96
N ILE A 510 -10.74 13.06 0.10
CA ILE A 510 -10.37 11.68 0.42
C ILE A 510 -9.07 11.38 -0.31
N MET A 511 -8.03 11.03 0.43
CA MET A 511 -6.73 10.69 -0.13
C MET A 511 -6.52 9.19 0.00
N ASP A 512 -6.48 8.48 -1.14
CA ASP A 512 -6.23 7.03 -1.17
C ASP A 512 -4.75 6.74 -1.44
N GLU A 513 -4.25 5.63 -0.91
CA GLU A 513 -2.83 5.22 -0.94
C GLU A 513 -1.88 6.30 -0.40
N ALA A 514 -2.28 6.96 0.69
CA ALA A 514 -1.56 8.09 1.27
C ALA A 514 -0.15 7.76 1.80
N SER A 515 0.18 6.48 1.99
CA SER A 515 1.55 6.02 2.28
C SER A 515 2.52 6.28 1.12
N GLN A 516 2.02 6.35 -0.12
CA GLN A 516 2.82 6.65 -1.32
C GLN A 516 2.85 8.14 -1.67
N VAL A 517 2.13 8.97 -0.94
CA VAL A 517 2.04 10.40 -1.18
C VAL A 517 3.15 11.11 -0.43
N SER A 518 3.87 12.01 -1.11
CA SER A 518 4.85 12.88 -0.47
C SER A 518 4.16 13.98 0.34
N ILE A 519 4.83 14.48 1.37
CA ILE A 519 4.23 15.44 2.31
C ILE A 519 3.81 16.74 1.59
N ASP A 520 4.63 17.22 0.68
CA ASP A 520 4.38 18.44 -0.09
C ASP A 520 3.11 18.32 -0.97
N THR A 521 2.91 17.20 -1.65
CA THR A 521 1.71 16.98 -2.47
C THR A 521 0.48 16.69 -1.64
N GLY A 522 0.64 15.97 -0.52
CA GLY A 522 -0.45 15.69 0.41
C GLY A 522 -0.97 16.96 1.09
N ALA A 523 -0.08 17.79 1.61
CA ALA A 523 -0.44 19.08 2.21
C ALA A 523 -1.13 20.01 1.19
N LEU A 524 -0.68 20.00 -0.07
CA LEU A 524 -1.32 20.74 -1.14
C LEU A 524 -2.78 20.30 -1.34
N ALA A 525 -3.05 19.00 -1.33
CA ALA A 525 -4.41 18.49 -1.47
C ALA A 525 -5.32 18.89 -0.30
N LEU A 526 -4.79 18.97 0.93
CA LEU A 526 -5.54 19.44 2.09
C LEU A 526 -6.00 20.91 1.94
N THR A 527 -5.25 21.74 1.18
CA THR A 527 -5.67 23.13 0.92
C THR A 527 -6.94 23.24 0.08
N CYS A 528 -7.43 22.12 -0.46
CA CYS A 528 -8.57 22.08 -1.36
C CYS A 528 -9.91 21.79 -0.66
N ALA A 529 -9.92 21.44 0.64
CA ALA A 529 -11.14 21.01 1.32
C ALA A 529 -11.21 21.44 2.80
N TYR A 530 -12.44 21.47 3.32
CA TYR A 530 -12.69 21.74 4.74
C TYR A 530 -12.38 20.52 5.60
N ASN A 531 -12.73 19.31 5.16
CA ASN A 531 -12.54 18.07 5.89
C ASN A 531 -11.67 17.09 5.09
N ALA A 532 -10.95 16.20 5.77
CA ALA A 532 -10.09 15.23 5.11
C ALA A 532 -10.22 13.80 5.67
N VAL A 533 -10.18 12.83 4.78
CA VAL A 533 -10.04 11.41 5.12
C VAL A 533 -8.79 10.89 4.46
N VAL A 534 -7.79 10.52 5.27
CA VAL A 534 -6.50 10.04 4.80
C VAL A 534 -6.49 8.51 4.89
N VAL A 535 -6.45 7.85 3.73
CA VAL A 535 -6.54 6.39 3.63
C VAL A 535 -5.21 5.83 3.12
N GLY A 536 -4.67 4.84 3.81
CA GLY A 536 -3.43 4.20 3.39
C GLY A 536 -3.04 3.07 4.32
N ASP A 537 -1.78 2.70 4.30
CA ASP A 537 -1.20 1.70 5.21
C ASP A 537 0.29 2.02 5.39
N VAL A 538 0.69 2.40 6.59
CA VAL A 538 2.10 2.75 6.90
C VAL A 538 3.05 1.55 6.79
N LEU A 539 2.52 0.34 6.80
CA LEU A 539 3.27 -0.92 6.69
C LEU A 539 3.33 -1.43 5.23
N GLN A 540 2.84 -0.63 4.26
CA GLN A 540 3.05 -0.84 2.83
C GLN A 540 4.11 0.13 2.31
N LEU A 541 4.43 0.00 1.01
CA LEU A 541 5.47 0.81 0.38
C LEU A 541 5.24 2.31 0.59
N PRO A 542 6.22 3.04 1.11
CA PRO A 542 6.19 4.50 1.18
C PRO A 542 6.42 5.13 -0.20
N ASN A 543 6.35 6.45 -0.27
CA ASN A 543 6.82 7.21 -1.43
C ASN A 543 8.32 6.96 -1.65
N VAL A 544 8.71 6.79 -2.92
CA VAL A 544 10.10 6.52 -3.28
C VAL A 544 10.88 7.84 -3.34
N ILE A 545 11.95 7.93 -2.56
CA ILE A 545 12.88 9.08 -2.52
C ILE A 545 14.26 8.56 -2.95
N THR A 546 14.89 9.24 -3.91
CA THR A 546 16.27 8.90 -4.31
C THR A 546 17.26 9.34 -3.25
N ASP A 547 18.45 8.72 -3.17
CA ASP A 547 19.48 9.11 -2.20
C ASP A 547 19.94 10.55 -2.42
N GLU A 548 19.97 11.01 -3.68
CA GLU A 548 20.31 12.39 -4.03
C GLU A 548 19.25 13.37 -3.50
N ASP A 549 17.96 13.06 -3.68
CA ASP A 549 16.89 13.91 -3.19
C ASP A 549 16.82 13.90 -1.67
N LYS A 550 17.08 12.75 -1.03
CA LYS A 550 17.14 12.63 0.43
C LYS A 550 18.15 13.60 1.04
N THR A 551 19.36 13.67 0.47
CA THR A 551 20.40 14.61 0.92
C THR A 551 19.96 16.07 0.78
N LYS A 552 19.26 16.41 -0.31
CA LYS A 552 18.72 17.76 -0.53
C LYS A 552 17.62 18.09 0.47
N LEU A 553 16.71 17.14 0.75
CA LEU A 553 15.60 17.28 1.69
C LEU A 553 16.11 17.46 3.13
N GLU A 554 17.12 16.70 3.55
CA GLU A 554 17.77 16.85 4.85
C GLU A 554 18.43 18.25 4.99
N ALA A 555 19.06 18.74 3.93
CA ALA A 555 19.66 20.09 3.93
C ALA A 555 18.59 21.19 4.05
N ILE A 556 17.42 21.02 3.44
CA ILE A 556 16.30 21.98 3.60
C ILE A 556 15.74 21.86 5.01
N MET A 557 15.44 20.65 5.49
CA MET A 557 14.86 20.43 6.83
C MET A 557 15.69 21.08 7.92
N SER A 558 17.02 21.03 7.82
CA SER A 558 17.94 21.64 8.78
C SER A 558 17.85 23.17 8.90
N GLN A 559 17.22 23.85 7.93
CA GLN A 559 17.04 25.29 7.93
C GLN A 559 15.79 25.75 8.70
N TYR A 560 14.91 24.82 9.06
CA TYR A 560 13.64 25.11 9.71
C TYR A 560 13.55 24.46 11.09
N HIS A 561 12.91 25.16 12.03
CA HIS A 561 12.63 24.64 13.38
C HIS A 561 11.21 24.12 13.48
N ILE A 562 10.89 23.11 12.67
CA ILE A 562 9.59 22.47 12.63
C ILE A 562 9.66 21.05 13.19
N ALA A 563 8.51 20.46 13.50
CA ALA A 563 8.45 19.11 14.07
C ALA A 563 9.01 18.05 13.08
N GLU A 564 9.66 17.00 13.61
CA GLU A 564 10.23 15.90 12.81
C GLU A 564 9.17 15.18 11.96
N GLY A 565 7.91 15.18 12.37
CA GLY A 565 6.81 14.63 11.58
C GLY A 565 6.65 15.25 10.19
N TYR A 566 7.16 16.46 9.97
CA TYR A 566 7.16 17.10 8.63
C TYR A 566 8.37 16.74 7.77
N ASP A 567 9.30 15.93 8.24
CA ASP A 567 10.51 15.57 7.49
C ASP A 567 10.18 14.78 6.22
N CYS A 568 10.21 15.48 5.07
CA CYS A 568 9.91 14.90 3.76
C CYS A 568 10.95 13.86 3.31
N GLY A 569 12.12 13.81 3.92
CA GLY A 569 13.18 12.84 3.63
C GLY A 569 12.97 11.50 4.33
N LYS A 570 12.11 11.46 5.37
CA LYS A 570 11.87 10.27 6.19
C LYS A 570 10.43 9.76 6.12
N ASN A 571 9.46 10.68 6.03
CA ASN A 571 8.05 10.36 6.21
C ASN A 571 7.26 10.44 4.91
N SER A 572 6.32 9.51 4.73
CA SER A 572 5.21 9.69 3.80
C SER A 572 4.19 10.67 4.39
N PHE A 573 3.27 11.16 3.56
CA PHE A 573 2.20 12.05 4.03
C PHE A 573 1.33 11.38 5.13
N LEU A 574 0.99 10.09 4.97
CA LEU A 574 0.23 9.35 5.97
C LEU A 574 0.96 9.30 7.32
N GLN A 575 2.27 8.97 7.30
CA GLN A 575 3.08 8.94 8.52
C GLN A 575 3.17 10.33 9.14
N SER A 576 3.38 11.36 8.33
CA SER A 576 3.42 12.75 8.79
C SER A 576 2.13 13.18 9.49
N VAL A 577 0.96 12.84 8.93
CA VAL A 577 -0.33 13.13 9.57
C VAL A 577 -0.44 12.48 10.94
N LEU A 578 -0.03 11.23 11.08
CA LEU A 578 -0.07 10.50 12.36
C LEU A 578 0.89 11.10 13.40
N ASP A 579 2.07 11.53 12.99
CA ASP A 579 3.09 12.08 13.88
C ASP A 579 2.79 13.51 14.32
N VAL A 580 2.25 14.32 13.41
CA VAL A 580 1.97 15.75 13.63
C VAL A 580 0.63 15.98 14.31
N MET A 581 -0.40 15.25 13.89
CA MET A 581 -1.77 15.48 14.35
C MET A 581 -2.14 14.55 15.50
N LYS A 582 -1.63 14.85 16.70
CA LYS A 582 -1.92 14.07 17.91
C LYS A 582 -3.42 14.03 18.18
N GLY A 583 -3.98 12.82 18.29
CA GLY A 583 -5.40 12.61 18.58
C GLY A 583 -6.32 12.62 17.33
N VAL A 584 -5.77 12.61 16.13
CA VAL A 584 -6.56 12.34 14.92
C VAL A 584 -7.22 10.96 15.05
N PRO A 585 -8.54 10.82 14.82
CA PRO A 585 -9.19 9.53 14.88
C PRO A 585 -8.61 8.57 13.84
N GLU A 586 -7.97 7.51 14.33
CA GLU A 586 -7.39 6.46 13.50
C GLU A 586 -8.24 5.19 13.58
N THR A 587 -8.45 4.56 12.45
CA THR A 587 -9.14 3.26 12.38
C THR A 587 -8.34 2.28 11.56
N LEU A 588 -7.88 1.20 12.19
CA LEU A 588 -7.33 0.05 11.49
C LEU A 588 -8.48 -0.82 10.98
N LEU A 589 -8.54 -1.04 9.67
CA LEU A 589 -9.42 -2.04 9.06
C LEU A 589 -8.82 -3.42 9.34
N ARG A 590 -9.56 -4.27 10.04
CA ARG A 590 -9.01 -5.50 10.60
C ARG A 590 -9.43 -6.75 9.85
N GLU A 591 -10.63 -6.76 9.30
CA GLU A 591 -11.23 -7.93 8.67
C GLU A 591 -10.66 -8.14 7.27
N HIS A 592 -9.89 -9.22 7.07
CA HIS A 592 -9.22 -9.54 5.82
C HIS A 592 -9.99 -10.62 5.04
N TYR A 593 -10.29 -10.34 3.76
CA TYR A 593 -11.16 -11.18 2.91
C TYR A 593 -10.49 -11.68 1.62
N ARG A 594 -9.17 -11.57 1.48
CA ARG A 594 -8.51 -11.78 0.18
C ARG A 594 -7.65 -13.04 0.14
N CYS A 595 -6.61 -13.07 0.94
CA CYS A 595 -5.56 -14.08 0.87
C CYS A 595 -5.93 -15.33 1.67
N HIS A 596 -5.37 -16.46 1.27
CA HIS A 596 -5.43 -17.68 2.05
C HIS A 596 -4.87 -17.44 3.47
N PRO A 597 -5.48 -18.03 4.53
CA PRO A 597 -5.09 -17.77 5.92
C PRO A 597 -3.59 -17.91 6.19
N ARG A 598 -2.96 -18.98 5.72
CA ARG A 598 -1.51 -19.21 5.92
C ARG A 598 -0.63 -18.16 5.26
N ILE A 599 -1.06 -17.56 4.15
CA ILE A 599 -0.31 -16.50 3.46
C ILE A 599 -0.36 -15.22 4.27
N ILE A 600 -1.58 -14.75 4.57
CA ILE A 600 -1.72 -13.45 5.22
C ILE A 600 -1.33 -13.49 6.70
N ASN A 601 -1.37 -14.66 7.34
CA ASN A 601 -0.99 -14.79 8.74
C ASN A 601 0.51 -14.49 8.97
N PHE A 602 1.38 -14.75 7.98
CA PHE A 602 2.76 -14.25 8.03
C PHE A 602 2.78 -12.73 8.17
N CYS A 603 2.10 -12.01 7.28
CA CYS A 603 2.02 -10.56 7.35
C CYS A 603 1.38 -10.09 8.66
N ASN A 604 0.31 -10.78 9.10
CA ASN A 604 -0.40 -10.46 10.32
C ASN A 604 0.51 -10.55 11.56
N GLN A 605 1.26 -11.62 11.69
CA GLN A 605 2.16 -11.81 12.83
C GLN A 605 3.37 -10.89 12.76
N LYS A 606 4.00 -10.80 11.59
CA LYS A 606 5.25 -10.07 11.41
C LYS A 606 5.07 -8.55 11.44
N PHE A 607 4.04 -8.03 10.78
CA PHE A 607 3.87 -6.60 10.56
C PHE A 607 2.69 -5.99 11.33
N TYR A 608 1.56 -6.70 11.45
CA TYR A 608 0.34 -6.14 12.06
C TYR A 608 0.12 -6.56 13.51
N GLY A 609 1.10 -7.20 14.16
CA GLY A 609 1.04 -7.58 15.56
C GLY A 609 -0.14 -8.51 15.93
N GLY A 610 -0.60 -9.33 14.97
CA GLY A 610 -1.74 -10.25 15.15
C GLY A 610 -3.12 -9.54 15.14
N ASN A 611 -3.20 -8.28 14.76
CA ASN A 611 -4.44 -7.49 14.82
C ASN A 611 -5.43 -7.75 13.69
N LEU A 612 -5.01 -8.41 12.59
CA LEU A 612 -5.92 -8.74 11.50
C LEU A 612 -6.79 -9.94 11.85
N LEU A 613 -8.05 -9.85 11.48
CA LEU A 613 -9.02 -10.92 11.57
C LEU A 613 -9.16 -11.58 10.20
N ILE A 614 -8.71 -12.81 10.08
CA ILE A 614 -8.70 -13.53 8.82
C ILE A 614 -10.07 -14.16 8.62
N MET A 615 -10.82 -13.64 7.66
CA MET A 615 -12.19 -14.05 7.35
C MET A 615 -12.27 -15.12 6.23
N THR A 616 -11.12 -15.43 5.61
CA THR A 616 -11.00 -16.49 4.62
C THR A 616 -10.81 -17.84 5.30
N GLU A 617 -11.26 -18.90 4.65
CA GLU A 617 -11.18 -20.28 5.17
C GLU A 617 -9.93 -21.00 4.66
N ASP A 618 -9.29 -21.78 5.54
CA ASP A 618 -8.26 -22.76 5.16
C ASP A 618 -8.96 -24.08 4.86
N LYS A 619 -8.93 -24.50 3.61
CA LYS A 619 -9.53 -25.78 3.17
C LYS A 619 -8.53 -26.95 3.26
N GLU A 620 -7.53 -26.80 4.10
CA GLU A 620 -6.44 -27.77 4.28
C GLU A 620 -5.66 -28.02 2.96
N GLU A 621 -5.53 -26.98 2.14
CA GLU A 621 -4.77 -27.07 0.88
C GLU A 621 -3.28 -27.27 1.16
N ASP A 622 -2.68 -28.25 0.48
CA ASP A 622 -1.25 -28.55 0.62
C ASP A 622 -0.39 -27.46 -0.04
N ASN A 623 0.73 -27.15 0.62
CA ASN A 623 1.79 -26.30 0.06
C ASN A 623 1.30 -24.93 -0.47
N VAL A 624 0.40 -24.28 0.24
CA VAL A 624 -0.06 -22.91 -0.08
C VAL A 624 1.11 -21.92 -0.13
N LEU A 625 2.11 -22.16 0.70
CA LEU A 625 3.40 -21.48 0.69
C LEU A 625 4.47 -22.45 0.22
N CYS A 626 5.48 -21.98 -0.50
CA CYS A 626 6.69 -22.74 -0.77
C CYS A 626 7.89 -21.80 -0.94
N ALA A 627 9.07 -22.33 -0.61
CA ALA A 627 10.33 -21.68 -0.88
C ALA A 627 11.24 -22.65 -1.63
N ILE A 628 11.88 -22.16 -2.69
CA ILE A 628 12.84 -22.94 -3.49
C ILE A 628 14.18 -22.21 -3.43
N ARG A 629 15.19 -22.89 -2.93
CA ARG A 629 16.56 -22.40 -2.92
C ARG A 629 17.28 -22.86 -4.18
N THR A 630 17.94 -21.95 -4.88
CA THR A 630 18.80 -22.33 -6.01
C THR A 630 20.04 -23.05 -5.51
N VAL A 631 20.74 -23.75 -6.39
CA VAL A 631 22.08 -24.28 -6.08
C VAL A 631 22.98 -23.11 -5.64
N LYS A 632 23.88 -23.37 -4.66
CA LYS A 632 24.82 -22.36 -4.16
C LYS A 632 25.69 -21.81 -5.29
N GLY A 633 25.92 -20.50 -5.29
CA GLY A 633 26.75 -19.83 -6.29
C GLY A 633 26.41 -18.33 -6.41
N ASN A 634 27.32 -17.54 -6.94
CA ASN A 634 27.13 -16.13 -7.18
C ASN A 634 26.48 -15.90 -8.55
N HIS A 635 25.24 -16.33 -8.69
CA HIS A 635 24.50 -16.31 -9.96
C HIS A 635 23.99 -14.91 -10.34
N ALA A 636 23.79 -14.03 -9.35
CA ALA A 636 23.29 -12.68 -9.56
C ALA A 636 24.41 -11.72 -9.97
N ILE A 637 24.18 -10.94 -11.03
CA ILE A 637 25.07 -9.88 -11.49
C ILE A 637 24.20 -8.71 -11.98
N ASN A 638 24.53 -7.48 -11.57
CA ASN A 638 23.79 -6.27 -11.98
C ASN A 638 22.27 -6.38 -11.76
N GLN A 639 21.85 -6.89 -10.58
CA GLN A 639 20.44 -7.05 -10.23
C GLN A 639 19.65 -7.99 -11.18
N TYR A 640 20.35 -9.00 -11.71
CA TYR A 640 19.83 -10.01 -12.61
C TYR A 640 20.36 -11.37 -12.22
N ASN A 641 19.51 -12.39 -12.16
CA ASN A 641 19.84 -13.77 -11.77
C ASN A 641 19.16 -14.76 -12.72
N GLN A 642 19.92 -15.28 -13.71
CA GLN A 642 19.40 -16.23 -14.67
C GLN A 642 18.99 -17.56 -14.02
N ARG A 643 19.69 -17.99 -12.96
CA ARG A 643 19.36 -19.25 -12.29
C ARG A 643 17.97 -19.22 -11.67
N GLU A 644 17.58 -18.10 -11.05
CA GLU A 644 16.23 -17.97 -10.53
C GLU A 644 15.18 -17.95 -11.66
N ILE A 645 15.49 -17.36 -12.81
CA ILE A 645 14.59 -17.40 -13.98
C ILE A 645 14.40 -18.83 -14.46
N ASP A 646 15.47 -19.61 -14.59
CA ASP A 646 15.41 -21.00 -15.01
C ASP A 646 14.59 -21.83 -14.02
N VAL A 647 14.82 -21.67 -12.70
CA VAL A 647 14.04 -22.33 -11.65
C VAL A 647 12.55 -21.96 -11.75
N VAL A 648 12.24 -20.69 -11.94
CA VAL A 648 10.84 -20.24 -12.11
C VAL A 648 10.23 -20.91 -13.35
N ARG A 649 10.93 -20.91 -14.50
CA ARG A 649 10.43 -21.45 -15.75
C ARG A 649 10.25 -22.98 -15.69
N ASP A 650 11.25 -23.70 -15.19
CA ASP A 650 11.34 -25.15 -15.34
C ASP A 650 10.77 -25.92 -14.14
N GLU A 651 10.83 -25.36 -12.91
CA GLU A 651 10.33 -26.02 -11.70
C GLU A 651 9.06 -25.40 -11.13
N VAL A 652 8.91 -24.06 -11.12
CA VAL A 652 7.80 -23.39 -10.45
C VAL A 652 6.55 -23.26 -11.33
N LEU A 653 6.69 -22.69 -12.52
CA LEU A 653 5.55 -22.46 -13.42
C LEU A 653 4.79 -23.74 -13.80
N PRO A 654 5.43 -24.89 -14.03
CA PRO A 654 4.70 -26.13 -14.32
C PRO A 654 3.75 -26.56 -13.20
N ILE A 655 4.13 -26.32 -11.94
CA ILE A 655 3.31 -26.64 -10.75
C ILE A 655 2.12 -25.68 -10.62
N LEU A 656 2.27 -24.44 -11.10
CA LEU A 656 1.29 -23.38 -10.96
C LEU A 656 0.26 -23.32 -12.09
N LYS A 657 0.38 -24.12 -13.15
CA LYS A 657 -0.55 -24.15 -14.30
C LYS A 657 -2.03 -24.35 -13.94
N LYS A 658 -2.31 -24.88 -12.74
CA LYS A 658 -3.68 -25.06 -12.23
C LYS A 658 -4.36 -23.78 -11.75
N TYR A 659 -3.64 -22.67 -11.62
CA TYR A 659 -4.19 -21.38 -11.16
C TYR A 659 -4.56 -20.49 -12.36
N ASP A 660 -5.70 -19.82 -12.29
CA ASP A 660 -6.24 -19.00 -13.38
C ASP A 660 -5.40 -17.75 -13.65
N SER A 661 -4.71 -17.24 -12.64
CA SER A 661 -3.88 -16.05 -12.75
C SER A 661 -2.57 -16.21 -11.99
N ILE A 662 -1.44 -16.01 -12.69
CA ILE A 662 -0.08 -16.10 -12.14
C ILE A 662 0.62 -14.77 -12.35
N GLY A 663 1.38 -14.32 -11.35
CA GLY A 663 2.22 -13.14 -11.43
C GLY A 663 3.63 -13.43 -10.91
N ILE A 664 4.61 -12.79 -11.52
CA ILE A 664 6.01 -12.83 -11.08
C ILE A 664 6.39 -11.44 -10.60
N ILE A 665 6.93 -11.37 -9.40
CA ILE A 665 7.37 -10.12 -8.79
C ILE A 665 8.84 -10.23 -8.37
N THR A 666 9.55 -9.13 -8.44
CA THR A 666 10.97 -9.05 -8.07
C THR A 666 11.32 -7.63 -7.62
N PRO A 667 12.33 -7.42 -6.79
CA PRO A 667 12.78 -6.08 -6.42
C PRO A 667 13.30 -5.24 -7.60
N TYR A 668 13.88 -5.87 -8.63
CA TYR A 668 14.74 -5.20 -9.62
C TYR A 668 14.17 -5.18 -11.04
N ASN A 669 14.30 -4.01 -11.70
CA ASN A 669 13.85 -3.84 -13.10
C ASN A 669 14.62 -4.73 -14.10
N ASN A 670 15.92 -4.96 -13.87
CA ASN A 670 16.73 -5.81 -14.75
C ASN A 670 16.21 -7.24 -14.78
N GLN A 671 15.81 -7.77 -13.62
CA GLN A 671 15.19 -9.10 -13.51
C GLN A 671 13.82 -9.13 -14.21
N VAL A 672 13.01 -8.07 -14.06
CA VAL A 672 11.73 -7.95 -14.77
C VAL A 672 11.93 -8.02 -16.29
N ASN A 673 12.90 -7.26 -16.81
CA ASN A 673 13.17 -7.22 -18.25
C ASN A 673 13.66 -8.59 -18.77
N ALA A 674 14.47 -9.28 -17.97
CA ALA A 674 14.95 -10.60 -18.32
C ALA A 674 13.83 -11.65 -18.32
N PHE A 675 12.95 -11.64 -17.33
CA PHE A 675 11.76 -12.49 -17.32
C PHE A 675 10.88 -12.25 -18.56
N LYS A 676 10.60 -10.99 -18.91
CA LYS A 676 9.76 -10.62 -20.06
C LYS A 676 10.34 -11.06 -21.40
N LYS A 677 11.68 -11.11 -21.54
CA LYS A 677 12.35 -11.62 -22.74
C LYS A 677 12.22 -13.14 -22.89
N GLN A 678 12.04 -13.89 -21.78
CA GLN A 678 12.10 -15.35 -21.75
C GLN A 678 10.76 -16.04 -21.48
N LEU A 679 9.78 -15.32 -20.92
CA LEU A 679 8.48 -15.86 -20.57
C LEU A 679 7.37 -15.04 -21.22
N GLU A 680 6.56 -15.70 -22.05
CA GLU A 680 5.38 -15.11 -22.66
C GLU A 680 4.12 -15.45 -21.85
N GLY A 681 3.16 -14.54 -21.82
CA GLY A 681 1.83 -14.77 -21.22
C GLY A 681 1.76 -14.70 -19.71
N VAL A 682 2.85 -14.40 -19.00
CA VAL A 682 2.86 -14.20 -17.55
C VAL A 682 3.14 -12.73 -17.23
N GLU A 683 2.36 -12.16 -16.31
CA GLU A 683 2.56 -10.78 -15.88
C GLU A 683 3.78 -10.68 -14.95
N VAL A 684 4.77 -9.88 -15.36
CA VAL A 684 6.00 -9.66 -14.60
C VAL A 684 6.18 -8.18 -14.31
N ALA A 685 6.40 -7.81 -13.05
CA ALA A 685 6.69 -6.43 -12.66
C ALA A 685 7.54 -6.35 -11.37
N THR A 686 8.05 -5.17 -11.09
CA THR A 686 8.64 -4.92 -9.77
C THR A 686 7.54 -4.89 -8.71
N ILE A 687 7.92 -5.17 -7.46
CA ILE A 687 6.99 -5.18 -6.31
C ILE A 687 6.27 -3.82 -6.21
N HIS A 688 6.97 -2.71 -6.44
CA HIS A 688 6.39 -1.35 -6.45
C HIS A 688 5.29 -1.19 -7.51
N LYS A 689 5.53 -1.67 -8.74
CA LYS A 689 4.55 -1.59 -9.83
C LYS A 689 3.41 -2.61 -9.69
N TYR A 690 3.57 -3.59 -8.80
CA TYR A 690 2.56 -4.61 -8.52
C TYR A 690 1.59 -4.19 -7.40
N GLN A 691 1.85 -3.08 -6.71
CA GLN A 691 0.94 -2.55 -5.68
C GLN A 691 -0.44 -2.26 -6.27
N GLY A 692 -1.50 -2.61 -5.54
CA GLY A 692 -2.88 -2.53 -6.02
C GLY A 692 -3.35 -3.68 -6.90
N ARG A 693 -2.44 -4.55 -7.39
CA ARG A 693 -2.78 -5.75 -8.19
C ARG A 693 -2.77 -7.01 -7.32
N GLU A 694 -3.40 -8.07 -7.82
CA GLU A 694 -3.47 -9.36 -7.12
C GLU A 694 -3.61 -10.51 -8.10
N LYS A 695 -3.12 -11.70 -7.76
CA LYS A 695 -3.22 -12.92 -8.54
C LYS A 695 -3.54 -14.12 -7.66
N ASP A 696 -4.02 -15.18 -8.28
CA ASP A 696 -4.23 -16.44 -7.56
C ASP A 696 -2.91 -17.02 -7.05
N ALA A 697 -1.87 -16.98 -7.89
CA ALA A 697 -0.53 -17.39 -7.51
C ALA A 697 0.48 -16.28 -7.78
N ILE A 698 1.39 -16.05 -6.83
CA ILE A 698 2.51 -15.11 -6.94
C ILE A 698 3.82 -15.88 -6.77
N ILE A 699 4.77 -15.58 -7.63
CA ILE A 699 6.16 -16.00 -7.53
C ILE A 699 6.99 -14.76 -7.21
N MET A 700 7.79 -14.83 -6.15
CA MET A 700 8.76 -13.78 -5.81
C MET A 700 10.18 -14.30 -6.08
N SER A 701 10.91 -13.62 -6.98
CA SER A 701 12.32 -13.85 -7.26
C SER A 701 13.13 -12.78 -6.53
N VAL A 702 13.99 -13.19 -5.58
CA VAL A 702 14.75 -12.27 -4.69
C VAL A 702 15.97 -11.72 -5.39
N VAL A 703 16.59 -12.50 -6.28
CA VAL A 703 17.73 -12.16 -7.16
C VAL A 703 19.09 -12.20 -6.47
N ASP A 704 19.24 -11.55 -5.33
CA ASP A 704 20.53 -11.27 -4.69
C ASP A 704 21.31 -12.52 -4.29
N ASN A 705 22.65 -12.50 -4.48
CA ASN A 705 23.55 -13.55 -3.97
C ASN A 705 23.61 -13.56 -2.44
N GLN A 706 23.64 -12.37 -1.84
CA GLN A 706 23.41 -12.08 -0.43
C GLN A 706 22.24 -11.11 -0.37
N ILE A 707 21.22 -11.41 0.41
CA ILE A 707 20.01 -10.60 0.48
C ILE A 707 20.39 -9.21 0.99
N THR A 708 20.17 -8.21 0.16
CA THR A 708 20.46 -6.80 0.47
C THR A 708 19.36 -6.18 1.34
N PRO A 709 19.67 -5.12 2.12
CA PRO A 709 18.64 -4.39 2.87
C PRO A 709 17.48 -3.89 1.99
N PHE A 710 17.72 -3.64 0.71
CA PHE A 710 16.68 -3.26 -0.23
C PHE A 710 15.73 -4.42 -0.55
N ALA A 711 16.25 -5.61 -0.84
CA ALA A 711 15.42 -6.79 -1.09
C ALA A 711 14.76 -7.34 0.18
N ASP A 712 15.32 -7.03 1.37
CA ASP A 712 14.81 -7.42 2.69
C ASP A 712 13.88 -6.36 3.33
N ASP A 713 13.50 -5.32 2.58
CA ASP A 713 12.63 -4.26 3.10
C ASP A 713 11.29 -4.83 3.57
N ALA A 714 10.91 -4.49 4.80
CA ALA A 714 9.71 -5.00 5.47
C ALA A 714 8.41 -4.65 4.72
N ASN A 715 8.30 -3.41 4.25
CA ASN A 715 7.12 -2.93 3.54
C ASN A 715 7.01 -3.57 2.16
N MET A 716 8.17 -3.78 1.51
CA MET A 716 8.24 -4.47 0.22
C MET A 716 7.80 -5.92 0.35
N LEU A 717 8.28 -6.64 1.36
CA LEU A 717 7.89 -8.03 1.61
C LEU A 717 6.42 -8.16 1.99
N ASN A 718 5.90 -7.26 2.84
CA ASN A 718 4.49 -7.20 3.19
C ASN A 718 3.60 -7.04 1.95
N VAL A 719 3.97 -6.12 1.06
CA VAL A 719 3.27 -5.95 -0.22
C VAL A 719 3.38 -7.22 -1.06
N ALA A 720 4.57 -7.78 -1.24
CA ALA A 720 4.82 -8.95 -2.08
C ALA A 720 3.95 -10.16 -1.68
N VAL A 721 3.99 -10.54 -0.41
CA VAL A 721 3.26 -11.70 0.12
C VAL A 721 1.75 -11.49 0.01
N SER A 722 1.26 -10.31 0.33
CA SER A 722 -0.17 -9.99 0.31
C SER A 722 -0.80 -9.84 -1.08
N ARG A 723 -0.02 -9.98 -2.17
CA ARG A 723 -0.55 -10.04 -3.55
C ARG A 723 -1.10 -11.40 -3.92
N ALA A 724 -0.71 -12.46 -3.21
CA ALA A 724 -1.12 -13.83 -3.49
C ALA A 724 -2.46 -14.16 -2.82
N LYS A 725 -3.45 -14.58 -3.62
CA LYS A 725 -4.74 -15.02 -3.07
C LYS A 725 -4.69 -16.44 -2.55
N LYS A 726 -4.14 -17.38 -3.32
CA LYS A 726 -4.22 -18.84 -3.06
C LYS A 726 -2.85 -19.49 -2.89
N LYS A 727 -1.80 -19.00 -3.55
CA LYS A 727 -0.47 -19.59 -3.55
C LYS A 727 0.62 -18.54 -3.58
N PHE A 728 1.64 -18.69 -2.74
CA PHE A 728 2.86 -17.88 -2.79
C PHE A 728 4.10 -18.77 -2.91
N CYS A 729 4.96 -18.47 -3.86
CA CYS A 729 6.21 -19.18 -4.09
C CYS A 729 7.38 -18.18 -3.99
N LEU A 730 8.31 -18.47 -3.10
CA LEU A 730 9.57 -17.74 -2.96
C LEU A 730 10.67 -18.48 -3.70
N VAL A 731 11.41 -17.79 -4.54
CA VAL A 731 12.65 -18.32 -5.15
C VAL A 731 13.80 -17.44 -4.66
N VAL A 732 14.78 -18.08 -4.07
CA VAL A 732 15.90 -17.41 -3.39
C VAL A 732 17.19 -18.15 -3.63
N THR A 733 18.32 -17.47 -3.54
CA THR A 733 19.64 -18.12 -3.64
C THR A 733 19.84 -19.17 -2.54
N GLY A 734 20.60 -20.23 -2.87
CA GLY A 734 21.02 -21.26 -1.91
C GLY A 734 22.25 -20.90 -1.10
N ASN A 735 22.83 -19.70 -1.28
CA ASN A 735 23.97 -19.25 -0.50
C ASN A 735 23.61 -19.11 0.98
N GLU A 736 24.59 -19.18 1.85
CA GLU A 736 24.42 -18.89 3.26
C GLU A 736 24.06 -17.43 3.43
N GLN A 737 22.96 -17.18 4.13
CA GLN A 737 22.44 -15.84 4.42
C GLN A 737 22.61 -15.55 5.92
N GLU A 738 22.56 -14.28 6.29
CA GLU A 738 22.45 -13.91 7.69
C GLU A 738 21.23 -14.56 8.34
N GLN A 739 21.33 -14.96 9.62
CA GLN A 739 20.26 -15.66 10.33
C GLN A 739 19.05 -14.78 10.67
N HIS A 740 19.15 -13.48 10.45
CA HIS A 740 18.12 -12.50 10.77
C HIS A 740 17.82 -11.62 9.54
N GLY A 741 16.56 -11.59 9.18
CA GLY A 741 16.07 -10.79 8.06
C GLY A 741 14.61 -11.13 7.76
N ASN A 742 13.91 -10.25 7.09
CA ASN A 742 12.49 -10.43 6.81
C ASN A 742 12.24 -11.60 5.84
N VAL A 743 13.09 -11.76 4.84
CA VAL A 743 13.01 -12.88 3.88
C VAL A 743 13.34 -14.21 4.58
N MET A 744 14.33 -14.22 5.47
CA MET A 744 14.67 -15.42 6.25
C MET A 744 13.54 -15.81 7.21
N ASP A 745 12.92 -14.83 7.89
CA ASP A 745 11.75 -15.07 8.73
C ASP A 745 10.57 -15.64 7.93
N LEU A 746 10.42 -15.26 6.65
CA LEU A 746 9.42 -15.86 5.78
C LEU A 746 9.74 -17.32 5.45
N ILE A 747 11.01 -17.65 5.18
CA ILE A 747 11.45 -19.03 4.93
C ILE A 747 11.22 -19.89 6.18
N ASP A 748 11.57 -19.37 7.35
CA ASP A 748 11.37 -20.05 8.63
C ASP A 748 9.89 -20.23 8.93
N TYR A 749 9.06 -19.22 8.64
CA TYR A 749 7.61 -19.33 8.75
C TYR A 749 7.04 -20.40 7.81
N ILE A 750 7.53 -20.48 6.55
CA ILE A 750 7.12 -21.53 5.59
C ILE A 750 7.47 -22.92 6.14
N ALA A 751 8.69 -23.10 6.64
CA ALA A 751 9.14 -24.34 7.24
C ALA A 751 8.36 -24.71 8.51
N TYR A 752 8.13 -23.72 9.39
CA TYR A 752 7.36 -23.89 10.63
C TYR A 752 5.91 -24.32 10.35
N ASN A 753 5.29 -23.82 9.29
CA ASN A 753 3.96 -24.23 8.87
C ASN A 753 3.92 -25.59 8.13
N ASN A 754 4.98 -26.37 8.16
CA ASN A 754 5.14 -27.65 7.45
C ASN A 754 4.89 -27.52 5.93
N CYS A 755 5.14 -26.33 5.38
CA CYS A 755 5.11 -26.08 3.96
C CYS A 755 6.48 -26.39 3.34
N MET A 756 6.51 -26.52 2.01
CA MET A 756 7.66 -27.03 1.29
C MET A 756 8.79 -25.99 1.22
N VAL A 757 9.93 -26.31 1.81
CA VAL A 757 11.21 -25.62 1.55
C VAL A 757 12.12 -26.64 0.88
N THR A 758 12.46 -26.41 -0.38
CA THR A 758 13.23 -27.37 -1.20
C THR A 758 14.42 -26.70 -1.86
N GLU A 759 15.42 -27.52 -2.20
CA GLU A 759 16.51 -27.10 -3.05
C GLU A 759 16.18 -27.43 -4.50
N SER A 760 16.48 -26.50 -5.40
CA SER A 760 16.36 -26.71 -6.83
C SER A 760 17.30 -27.81 -7.31
N LYS A 761 16.84 -28.62 -8.26
CA LYS A 761 17.64 -29.64 -8.93
C LYS A 761 18.42 -29.06 -10.11
N LEU A 762 18.12 -27.83 -10.53
CA LEU A 762 18.78 -27.19 -11.64
C LEU A 762 20.24 -26.85 -11.27
N ALA A 763 21.17 -27.54 -11.89
CA ALA A 763 22.58 -27.32 -11.75
C ALA A 763 23.22 -26.96 -13.10
N SER A 764 24.40 -26.38 -13.08
CA SER A 764 25.21 -26.08 -14.26
C SER A 764 26.58 -26.67 -14.10
N ILE A 765 27.18 -27.11 -15.21
CA ILE A 765 28.60 -27.46 -15.21
C ILE A 765 29.46 -26.23 -14.86
N PHE A 766 28.97 -25.04 -15.14
CA PHE A 766 29.66 -23.79 -14.85
C PHE A 766 29.58 -23.39 -13.38
N ASP A 767 28.76 -24.06 -12.54
CA ASP A 767 28.81 -23.87 -11.09
C ASP A 767 30.19 -24.15 -10.52
N TYR A 768 30.93 -25.02 -11.16
CA TYR A 768 32.34 -25.31 -10.83
C TYR A 768 33.27 -24.09 -11.01
N LEU A 769 32.83 -22.99 -11.65
CA LEU A 769 33.61 -21.76 -11.76
C LEU A 769 33.63 -20.96 -10.45
N TYR A 770 32.68 -21.18 -9.55
CA TYR A 770 32.62 -20.48 -8.28
C TYR A 770 33.63 -21.02 -7.27
N GLU A 771 34.18 -20.17 -6.40
CA GLU A 771 35.22 -20.50 -5.42
C GLU A 771 34.84 -21.66 -4.50
N GLN A 772 33.59 -21.70 -4.07
CA GLN A 772 33.08 -22.76 -3.19
C GLN A 772 33.12 -24.16 -3.77
N TYR A 773 33.29 -24.31 -5.08
CA TYR A 773 33.43 -25.60 -5.78
C TYR A 773 34.87 -25.89 -6.23
N THR A 774 35.88 -25.18 -5.70
CA THR A 774 37.27 -25.32 -6.15
C THR A 774 37.80 -26.77 -6.03
N GLU A 775 37.52 -27.46 -4.92
CA GLU A 775 37.93 -28.86 -4.71
C GLU A 775 37.23 -29.80 -5.70
N GLN A 776 35.90 -29.63 -5.84
CA GLN A 776 35.10 -30.42 -6.77
C GLN A 776 35.52 -30.17 -8.22
N ARG A 777 35.81 -28.92 -8.58
CA ARG A 777 36.35 -28.54 -9.88
C ARG A 777 37.69 -29.22 -10.15
N MET A 778 38.61 -29.18 -9.19
CA MET A 778 39.92 -29.83 -9.34
C MET A 778 39.79 -31.35 -9.51
N ALA A 779 38.96 -32.00 -8.69
CA ALA A 779 38.68 -33.43 -8.78
C ALA A 779 38.03 -33.81 -10.12
N PHE A 780 37.08 -32.97 -10.60
CA PHE A 780 36.41 -33.22 -11.88
C PHE A 780 37.37 -33.06 -13.06
N LEU A 781 38.11 -31.95 -13.12
CA LEU A 781 39.05 -31.68 -14.22
C LEU A 781 40.25 -32.59 -14.25
N ALA A 782 40.64 -33.22 -13.13
CA ALA A 782 41.73 -34.20 -13.10
C ALA A 782 41.50 -35.40 -14.04
N ASN A 783 40.27 -35.70 -14.42
CA ASN A 783 39.89 -36.79 -15.31
C ASN A 783 39.92 -36.38 -16.81
N TYR A 784 40.15 -35.13 -17.15
CA TYR A 784 40.06 -34.61 -18.50
C TYR A 784 41.31 -33.79 -18.89
N PRO A 785 41.73 -33.78 -20.17
CA PRO A 785 42.80 -32.94 -20.63
C PRO A 785 42.39 -31.47 -20.61
N GLN A 786 43.27 -30.58 -20.25
CA GLN A 786 43.08 -29.16 -20.41
C GLN A 786 43.13 -28.81 -21.91
N VAL A 787 42.01 -28.33 -22.44
CA VAL A 787 41.84 -28.03 -23.88
C VAL A 787 41.92 -26.53 -24.20
N SER A 788 41.84 -25.65 -23.19
CA SER A 788 41.91 -24.20 -23.33
C SER A 788 42.55 -23.54 -22.10
N GLU A 789 42.97 -22.29 -22.25
CA GLU A 789 43.34 -21.42 -21.14
C GLU A 789 42.12 -21.06 -20.27
N TYR A 790 40.93 -21.10 -20.86
CA TYR A 790 39.69 -20.82 -20.15
C TYR A 790 39.12 -22.08 -19.51
N VAL A 791 38.91 -22.03 -18.19
CA VAL A 791 38.32 -23.13 -17.42
C VAL A 791 36.92 -23.48 -17.89
N SER A 792 36.13 -22.51 -18.29
CA SER A 792 34.77 -22.69 -18.84
C SER A 792 34.75 -23.58 -20.08
N GLU A 793 35.71 -23.41 -21.00
CA GLU A 793 35.80 -24.25 -22.19
C GLU A 793 36.28 -25.66 -21.83
N THR A 794 37.19 -25.82 -20.87
CA THR A 794 37.60 -27.17 -20.39
C THR A 794 36.44 -27.89 -19.71
N LEU A 795 35.61 -27.17 -18.94
CA LEU A 795 34.37 -27.72 -18.35
C LEU A 795 33.36 -28.12 -19.43
N THR A 796 33.18 -27.30 -20.46
CA THR A 796 32.29 -27.61 -21.59
C THR A 796 32.80 -28.84 -22.33
N TYR A 797 34.10 -28.95 -22.61
CA TYR A 797 34.70 -30.14 -23.23
C TYR A 797 34.41 -31.39 -22.43
N SER A 798 34.64 -31.34 -21.13
CA SER A 798 34.39 -32.45 -20.23
C SER A 798 32.92 -32.89 -20.22
N LEU A 799 32.02 -31.93 -20.17
CA LEU A 799 30.56 -32.16 -20.28
C LEU A 799 30.19 -32.84 -21.60
N LEU A 800 30.76 -32.39 -22.73
CA LEU A 800 30.51 -32.97 -24.04
C LEU A 800 31.02 -34.43 -24.12
N GLN A 801 32.21 -34.71 -23.60
CA GLN A 801 32.77 -36.07 -23.54
C GLN A 801 31.87 -36.99 -22.73
N GLU A 802 31.45 -36.58 -21.52
CA GLU A 802 30.53 -37.36 -20.69
C GLU A 802 29.20 -37.61 -21.39
N THR A 803 28.64 -36.53 -22.02
CA THR A 803 27.36 -36.61 -22.71
C THR A 803 27.38 -37.62 -23.87
N LEU A 804 28.42 -37.56 -24.69
CA LEU A 804 28.58 -38.50 -25.78
C LEU A 804 28.85 -39.93 -25.30
N ALA A 805 29.57 -40.09 -24.19
CA ALA A 805 29.82 -41.40 -23.60
C ALA A 805 28.61 -42.03 -22.90
N SER A 806 27.65 -41.21 -22.46
CA SER A 806 26.47 -41.64 -21.71
C SER A 806 25.44 -42.40 -22.55
N ASP A 807 25.45 -42.23 -23.88
CA ASP A 807 24.45 -42.81 -24.78
C ASP A 807 25.11 -43.52 -25.98
N ARG A 808 24.84 -44.82 -26.15
CA ARG A 808 25.35 -45.63 -27.26
C ARG A 808 25.02 -45.10 -28.65
N ARG A 809 24.00 -44.31 -28.79
CA ARG A 809 23.58 -43.66 -30.06
C ARG A 809 24.65 -42.69 -30.56
N PHE A 810 25.44 -42.12 -29.68
CA PHE A 810 26.45 -41.11 -29.97
C PHE A 810 27.89 -41.69 -30.01
N CYS A 811 28.07 -43.01 -29.96
CA CYS A 811 29.37 -43.64 -29.95
C CYS A 811 30.26 -43.30 -31.16
N ASN A 812 29.66 -42.95 -32.29
CA ASN A 812 30.36 -42.51 -33.51
C ASN A 812 30.59 -41.03 -33.60
N LEU A 813 30.20 -40.25 -32.59
CA LEU A 813 30.43 -38.82 -32.55
C LEU A 813 31.73 -38.50 -31.77
N LYS A 814 32.41 -37.46 -32.22
CA LYS A 814 33.66 -36.99 -31.62
C LYS A 814 33.68 -35.49 -31.49
N VAL A 815 34.18 -34.97 -30.38
CA VAL A 815 34.34 -33.52 -30.13
C VAL A 815 35.73 -33.10 -30.64
N LEU A 816 35.77 -32.05 -31.41
CA LEU A 816 36.98 -31.34 -31.83
C LEU A 816 36.96 -29.92 -31.21
N CYS A 817 38.12 -29.43 -30.79
CA CYS A 817 38.27 -28.12 -30.12
C CYS A 817 38.93 -27.10 -31.04
N HIS A 818 38.56 -25.82 -30.92
CA HIS A 818 39.17 -24.67 -31.59
C HIS A 818 39.31 -24.81 -33.12
N ILE A 819 38.25 -25.24 -33.78
CA ILE A 819 38.28 -25.48 -35.22
C ILE A 819 38.07 -24.15 -35.97
N PRO A 820 39.04 -23.71 -36.82
CA PRO A 820 38.89 -22.51 -37.62
C PRO A 820 37.63 -22.55 -38.51
N LEU A 821 36.82 -21.48 -38.46
CA LEU A 821 35.53 -21.43 -39.18
C LEU A 821 35.69 -21.72 -40.65
N ARG A 822 36.77 -21.26 -41.33
CA ARG A 822 37.11 -21.54 -42.72
C ARG A 822 37.36 -23.02 -43.05
N GLN A 823 37.64 -23.85 -42.07
CA GLN A 823 37.79 -25.32 -42.29
C GLN A 823 36.44 -26.03 -42.27
N VAL A 824 35.47 -25.43 -41.61
CA VAL A 824 34.11 -25.97 -41.51
C VAL A 824 33.28 -25.51 -42.69
N VAL A 825 33.25 -24.18 -42.95
CA VAL A 825 32.46 -23.58 -44.03
C VAL A 825 33.35 -23.41 -45.26
N LYS A 826 33.24 -24.33 -46.19
CA LYS A 826 34.04 -24.32 -47.41
C LYS A 826 33.43 -23.50 -48.55
N GLU A 827 32.14 -23.41 -48.62
CA GLU A 827 31.40 -22.60 -49.58
C GLU A 827 31.11 -21.21 -49.02
N THR A 828 31.56 -20.21 -49.79
CA THR A 828 31.45 -18.78 -49.36
C THR A 828 30.55 -17.94 -50.27
N SER A 829 29.89 -18.58 -51.23
CA SER A 829 29.07 -17.90 -52.25
C SER A 829 27.87 -17.15 -51.64
N PHE A 830 27.31 -17.67 -50.57
CA PHE A 830 26.16 -17.08 -49.87
C PHE A 830 26.51 -15.94 -48.86
N MET A 831 27.82 -15.71 -48.61
CA MET A 831 28.28 -14.75 -47.58
C MET A 831 28.41 -13.34 -48.18
N THR A 832 28.09 -12.35 -47.38
CA THR A 832 28.46 -10.95 -47.64
C THR A 832 29.99 -10.77 -47.63
N ILE A 833 30.45 -9.63 -48.12
CA ILE A 833 31.90 -9.31 -48.11
C ILE A 833 32.47 -9.31 -46.71
N GLU A 834 31.73 -8.77 -45.73
CA GLU A 834 32.12 -8.68 -44.34
C GLU A 834 32.17 -10.08 -43.66
N GLU A 835 31.16 -10.90 -43.90
CA GLU A 835 31.09 -12.27 -43.39
C GLU A 835 32.20 -13.16 -43.97
N ARG A 836 32.52 -12.98 -45.26
CA ARG A 836 33.61 -13.69 -45.91
C ARG A 836 34.97 -13.32 -45.29
N LYS A 837 35.18 -12.03 -45.03
CA LYS A 837 36.37 -11.53 -44.33
C LYS A 837 36.46 -12.12 -42.91
N TYR A 838 35.33 -12.11 -42.18
CA TYR A 838 35.24 -12.69 -40.84
C TYR A 838 35.52 -14.20 -40.80
N ALA A 839 34.89 -14.98 -41.68
CA ALA A 839 35.05 -16.42 -41.77
C ALA A 839 36.46 -16.86 -42.20
N SER A 840 37.14 -16.01 -43.01
CA SER A 840 38.50 -16.29 -43.51
C SER A 840 39.59 -15.97 -42.48
N ASN A 841 39.27 -15.23 -41.45
CA ASN A 841 40.26 -14.85 -40.41
C ASN A 841 40.70 -16.07 -39.60
N TYR A 842 42.04 -16.22 -39.47
CA TYR A 842 42.63 -17.33 -38.71
C TYR A 842 42.23 -17.39 -37.27
N SER A 843 41.96 -16.29 -36.65
CA SER A 843 41.53 -16.19 -35.25
C SER A 843 40.06 -16.50 -35.06
N THR A 844 39.25 -16.56 -36.13
CA THR A 844 37.84 -16.97 -36.04
C THR A 844 37.71 -18.48 -36.03
N HIS A 845 37.32 -19.02 -34.88
CA HIS A 845 37.18 -20.47 -34.66
C HIS A 845 35.85 -20.78 -33.96
N LEU A 846 35.43 -22.04 -34.02
CA LEU A 846 34.39 -22.62 -33.17
C LEU A 846 35.08 -23.18 -31.91
N ASP A 847 34.51 -22.95 -30.74
CA ASP A 847 35.06 -23.49 -29.51
C ASP A 847 35.04 -25.01 -29.59
N PHE A 848 33.88 -25.56 -29.98
CA PHE A 848 33.75 -27.03 -30.17
C PHE A 848 32.95 -27.32 -31.42
N LEU A 849 33.34 -28.43 -32.09
CA LEU A 849 32.67 -29.02 -33.21
C LEU A 849 32.46 -30.51 -32.99
N ILE A 850 31.22 -30.96 -32.94
CA ILE A 850 30.93 -32.40 -32.95
C ILE A 850 30.86 -32.88 -34.38
N ILE A 851 31.64 -33.92 -34.66
CA ILE A 851 31.68 -34.56 -35.98
C ILE A 851 31.34 -36.04 -35.86
N ASN A 852 30.85 -36.60 -36.95
CA ASN A 852 30.75 -38.06 -37.07
C ASN A 852 32.15 -38.62 -37.41
N ALA A 853 32.70 -39.50 -36.53
CA ALA A 853 34.03 -40.03 -36.67
C ALA A 853 34.25 -40.88 -37.93
N VAL A 854 33.17 -41.48 -38.50
CA VAL A 854 33.19 -42.31 -39.69
C VAL A 854 33.07 -41.48 -40.95
N SER A 855 31.98 -40.70 -41.11
CA SER A 855 31.72 -39.89 -42.28
C SER A 855 32.49 -38.57 -42.38
N LYS A 856 33.10 -38.13 -41.25
CA LYS A 856 33.81 -36.84 -41.08
C LYS A 856 32.88 -35.60 -41.26
N GLN A 857 31.59 -35.81 -41.28
CA GLN A 857 30.62 -34.71 -41.42
C GLN A 857 30.47 -33.99 -40.10
N SER A 858 30.35 -32.65 -40.16
CA SER A 858 30.02 -31.79 -39.06
C SER A 858 28.56 -32.00 -38.61
N VAL A 859 28.34 -32.20 -37.32
CA VAL A 859 27.02 -32.51 -36.74
C VAL A 859 26.45 -31.34 -35.99
N LEU A 860 27.25 -30.73 -35.07
CA LEU A 860 26.82 -29.66 -34.21
C LEU A 860 28.02 -28.78 -33.81
N ALA A 861 27.88 -27.48 -34.00
CA ALA A 861 28.81 -26.49 -33.46
C ALA A 861 28.36 -26.06 -32.06
N ILE A 862 29.30 -25.87 -31.14
CA ILE A 862 29.03 -25.45 -29.78
C ILE A 862 29.96 -24.30 -29.39
N GLU A 863 29.40 -23.25 -28.84
CA GLU A 863 30.11 -22.07 -28.32
C GLU A 863 29.86 -21.95 -26.82
N THR A 864 30.87 -21.54 -26.05
CA THR A 864 30.80 -21.28 -24.62
C THR A 864 30.82 -19.80 -24.38
N ASP A 865 29.65 -19.22 -24.07
CA ASP A 865 29.48 -17.79 -23.95
C ASP A 865 29.75 -17.31 -22.53
N GLY A 866 30.85 -16.57 -22.35
CA GLY A 866 31.18 -15.90 -21.09
C GLY A 866 30.46 -14.56 -20.96
N TYR A 867 30.06 -14.18 -19.75
CA TYR A 867 29.25 -12.99 -19.50
C TYR A 867 29.88 -11.65 -19.89
N SER A 868 31.20 -11.53 -19.82
CA SER A 868 31.89 -10.23 -20.00
C SER A 868 31.84 -9.69 -21.42
N TYR A 869 31.37 -10.45 -22.40
CA TYR A 869 31.50 -10.18 -23.82
C TYR A 869 30.17 -9.92 -24.57
N HIS A 870 29.00 -10.03 -23.90
CA HIS A 870 27.69 -9.98 -24.57
C HIS A 870 26.85 -8.75 -24.22
N ASN A 871 27.45 -7.55 -24.18
CA ASN A 871 26.66 -6.32 -24.20
C ASN A 871 26.21 -6.05 -25.64
N GLU A 872 24.92 -5.76 -25.87
CA GLU A 872 24.31 -5.54 -27.19
C GLU A 872 25.01 -4.44 -28.04
N GLU A 873 25.80 -3.59 -27.40
CA GLU A 873 26.62 -2.53 -28.05
C GLU A 873 28.06 -2.97 -28.32
N SER A 874 28.48 -4.19 -27.96
CA SER A 874 29.86 -4.64 -28.13
C SER A 874 30.15 -5.15 -29.54
N GLU A 875 31.39 -4.89 -30.03
CA GLU A 875 31.88 -5.48 -31.31
C GLU A 875 31.78 -7.02 -31.30
N GLN A 876 31.89 -7.63 -30.13
CA GLN A 876 31.75 -9.07 -29.97
C GLN A 876 30.34 -9.56 -30.28
N TYR A 877 29.31 -8.86 -29.82
CA TYR A 877 27.92 -9.18 -30.13
C TYR A 877 27.67 -9.19 -31.66
N GLN A 878 28.23 -8.21 -32.39
CA GLN A 878 28.12 -8.17 -33.83
C GLN A 878 28.83 -9.35 -34.51
N ARG A 879 30.00 -9.74 -33.99
CA ARG A 879 30.73 -10.92 -34.46
C ARG A 879 29.94 -12.23 -34.20
N ASP A 880 29.28 -12.34 -33.07
CA ASP A 880 28.44 -13.47 -32.70
C ASP A 880 27.22 -13.58 -33.63
N LEU A 881 26.58 -12.46 -33.98
CA LEU A 881 25.48 -12.42 -34.93
C LEU A 881 25.97 -12.88 -36.32
N MET A 882 27.13 -12.43 -36.78
CA MET A 882 27.70 -12.88 -38.06
C MET A 882 27.98 -14.38 -38.02
N LYS A 883 28.59 -14.92 -36.96
CA LYS A 883 28.85 -16.36 -36.78
C LYS A 883 27.53 -17.16 -36.84
N ASN A 884 26.51 -16.70 -36.14
CA ASN A 884 25.19 -17.34 -36.11
C ASN A 884 24.57 -17.39 -37.52
N HIS A 885 24.61 -16.25 -38.24
CA HIS A 885 24.06 -16.15 -39.60
C HIS A 885 24.82 -17.07 -40.58
N ILE A 886 26.16 -17.07 -40.55
CA ILE A 886 26.97 -17.91 -41.40
C ILE A 886 26.67 -19.40 -41.19
N LEU A 887 26.64 -19.86 -39.93
CA LEU A 887 26.41 -21.27 -39.62
C LEU A 887 24.98 -21.70 -39.92
N SER A 888 24.01 -20.83 -39.66
CA SER A 888 22.60 -21.10 -40.00
C SER A 888 22.39 -21.22 -41.52
N THR A 889 23.00 -20.32 -42.29
CA THR A 889 22.88 -20.34 -43.77
C THR A 889 23.63 -21.53 -44.36
N TYR A 890 24.75 -21.94 -43.75
CA TYR A 890 25.51 -23.14 -44.15
C TYR A 890 24.77 -24.43 -43.74
N GLY A 891 23.76 -24.35 -42.89
CA GLY A 891 22.96 -25.49 -42.45
C GLY A 891 23.63 -26.30 -41.33
N LEU A 892 24.64 -25.75 -40.65
CA LEU A 892 25.25 -26.35 -39.47
C LEU A 892 24.58 -25.85 -38.18
N PRO A 893 23.90 -26.74 -37.44
CA PRO A 893 23.29 -26.34 -36.15
C PRO A 893 24.35 -25.79 -35.20
N LEU A 894 23.98 -24.71 -34.51
CA LEU A 894 24.81 -24.10 -33.44
C LEU A 894 24.05 -24.17 -32.13
N LEU A 895 24.77 -24.53 -31.06
CA LEU A 895 24.30 -24.47 -29.68
C LEU A 895 25.22 -23.53 -28.89
N ARG A 896 24.66 -22.53 -28.25
CA ARG A 896 25.41 -21.66 -27.35
C ARG A 896 25.12 -22.01 -25.91
N LEU A 897 26.18 -22.21 -25.14
CA LEU A 897 26.13 -22.54 -23.70
C LEU A 897 26.59 -21.34 -22.91
N SER A 898 25.67 -20.60 -22.29
CA SER A 898 26.01 -19.50 -21.43
C SER A 898 26.55 -20.00 -20.10
N THR A 899 27.65 -19.39 -19.64
CA THR A 899 28.24 -19.70 -18.32
C THR A 899 27.36 -19.38 -17.14
N LYS A 900 26.22 -18.77 -17.38
CA LYS A 900 25.15 -18.45 -16.38
C LYS A 900 23.90 -19.29 -16.52
N GLY A 901 23.86 -20.14 -17.54
CA GLY A 901 22.74 -21.01 -17.78
C GLY A 901 22.64 -22.14 -16.76
N SER A 902 21.77 -23.08 -17.05
CA SER A 902 21.57 -24.32 -16.31
C SER A 902 21.23 -25.45 -17.27
N ASN A 903 21.35 -26.70 -16.81
CA ASN A 903 20.98 -27.89 -17.58
C ASN A 903 21.69 -28.03 -18.94
N GLU A 904 22.98 -27.70 -19.01
CA GLU A 904 23.75 -27.73 -20.26
C GLU A 904 23.79 -29.15 -20.85
N LYS A 905 23.87 -30.19 -20.00
CA LYS A 905 23.85 -31.60 -20.46
C LYS A 905 22.58 -31.96 -21.20
N GLU A 906 21.42 -31.54 -20.66
CA GLU A 906 20.12 -31.79 -21.30
C GLU A 906 19.99 -31.00 -22.58
N LYS A 907 20.42 -29.72 -22.61
CA LYS A 907 20.43 -28.90 -23.84
C LYS A 907 21.23 -29.52 -24.96
N VAL A 908 22.39 -30.10 -24.62
CA VAL A 908 23.23 -30.81 -25.60
C VAL A 908 22.56 -32.09 -26.08
N LEU A 909 21.97 -32.86 -25.17
CA LEU A 909 21.26 -34.12 -25.51
C LEU A 909 20.05 -33.83 -26.40
N ASP A 910 19.24 -32.83 -26.06
CA ASP A 910 18.05 -32.46 -26.84
C ASP A 910 18.44 -32.02 -28.26
N LYS A 911 19.48 -31.19 -28.38
CA LYS A 911 19.99 -30.76 -29.67
C LYS A 911 20.53 -31.89 -30.53
N LEU A 912 21.28 -32.84 -29.92
CA LEU A 912 21.75 -34.03 -30.60
C LEU A 912 20.60 -34.96 -31.02
N ASN A 913 19.58 -35.12 -30.18
CA ASN A 913 18.38 -35.90 -30.50
C ASN A 913 17.61 -35.30 -31.68
N GLU A 914 17.41 -33.97 -31.70
CA GLU A 914 16.79 -33.27 -32.86
C GLU A 914 17.50 -33.56 -34.17
N ILE A 915 18.83 -33.53 -34.14
CA ILE A 915 19.65 -33.77 -35.32
C ILE A 915 19.56 -35.24 -35.77
N VAL A 916 19.66 -36.21 -34.81
CA VAL A 916 19.59 -37.66 -35.09
C VAL A 916 18.20 -38.05 -35.62
N VAL A 917 17.13 -37.45 -35.15
CA VAL A 917 15.76 -37.69 -35.64
C VAL A 917 15.62 -37.16 -37.05
N LYS A 918 16.09 -35.92 -37.32
CA LYS A 918 16.05 -35.33 -38.68
C LYS A 918 16.90 -36.11 -39.69
N ALA A 919 17.95 -36.76 -39.27
CA ALA A 919 18.76 -37.59 -40.16
C ALA A 919 18.13 -38.96 -40.48
N LYS A 920 17.09 -39.40 -39.76
CA LYS A 920 16.33 -40.63 -39.98
C LYS A 920 15.02 -40.42 -40.74
N SER A 921 14.52 -39.15 -40.78
CA SER A 921 13.40 -38.76 -41.64
C SER A 921 13.88 -38.29 -43.04
#